data_6ea93c1d7d79741f8833c9c5835b8a2c
#
_entry.id   6ea93c1d7d79741f8833c9c5835b8a2c
#
_cell.length_a   1.000
_cell.length_b   1.000
_cell.length_c   1.000
_cell.angle_alpha   90.00
_cell.angle_beta   90.00
_cell.angle_gamma   90.00
#
_symmetry.space_group_name_H-M   'P 1'
#
loop_
_entity.id
_entity.type
_entity.pdbx_description
1 polymer ?
#
loop_
_entity_poly.entity_id
_entity_poly.type
_entity_poly.pdbx_seq_one_letter_code
_entity_poly.pdbx_strand_id
1 'polypeptide(L)'
;MVFKKLLTDLCFLQCFKYGIEHKETVLATTKGEIGSLGSAPERCDLNRTAEVVGRHFGAAHRPLLISNACISGVSAIVIAARLIRSGRYDHVFVAGFDLLSDFIVSGFNAFKSVSPTLCRPYDATRDGLTLGEACGAVLLTRDRRLSATGVSVAGGGISNDANHISAPSRTGDGLWYAIRAALAEAGIGAGEIGLVNTHGTATVYNDEMESRALHLAGLCGVPCNSLKPYFGHTLGASGVIESIVTVRELCEGTYFGVKGYAECGVPYPPNVSAAHRKIRTDAALKTASGFGGCNAAVVFRRAAGPNAAPGNETAAGQGCGPNTDVQGGNDCLEAARARSGTAMSANDRARGKNAVGHGNPDTGEKAGGHAETGTGRHGSGIRCHDTAHVVIAQHPSLPFDAFIRERYRALADPNMKFSKMDDLCKLAYVASCELLSGHRPDCPAERIGVVMANRSASLDSDRRHQAIIDAGDGCGASPAVFVYTLPNIMLGQVAIKHGLKGESTFFAFPDKSSNFIREYAASLIAEGRMDAVLWGWCEFGGGSYDCELTLTEKTEQDTMEDLELQLKQQIIEALNLEEITADEIATDAPLFGDGLGLDSIDALEITLLLEKHYGIRLANPAEAKPIFYSVATLADYIRKNRPQ
;
A
#
# COMPACT_ATOMS: atom_id res chain seq x y z
N MET A 1 -25.56 -6.94 12.37
CA MET A 1 -25.62 -8.21 13.13
C MET A 1 -24.78 -9.32 12.49
N VAL A 2 -24.73 -9.45 11.16
CA VAL A 2 -23.90 -10.41 10.42
C VAL A 2 -22.41 -10.13 10.59
N PHE A 3 -22.00 -8.88 10.50
CA PHE A 3 -20.62 -8.41 10.71
C PHE A 3 -20.05 -8.80 12.08
N LYS A 4 -20.84 -8.66 13.13
CA LYS A 4 -20.48 -9.02 14.52
C LYS A 4 -20.23 -10.52 14.67
N LYS A 5 -20.92 -11.37 13.90
CA LYS A 5 -20.82 -12.83 13.96
C LYS A 5 -19.62 -13.36 13.19
N LEU A 6 -19.30 -12.77 12.02
CA LEU A 6 -18.14 -13.17 11.20
C LEU A 6 -16.80 -12.83 11.84
N LEU A 7 -16.68 -11.68 12.51
CA LEU A 7 -15.46 -11.32 13.27
C LEU A 7 -15.27 -12.16 14.53
N THR A 8 -16.34 -12.66 15.15
CA THR A 8 -16.26 -13.37 16.44
C THR A 8 -15.69 -14.78 16.31
N ASP A 9 -15.85 -15.43 15.15
CA ASP A 9 -15.56 -16.86 15.04
C ASP A 9 -14.13 -17.19 14.58
N LEU A 10 -13.33 -16.25 14.06
CA LEU A 10 -12.15 -16.63 13.28
C LEU A 10 -10.76 -16.40 13.88
N CYS A 11 -10.49 -15.41 14.71
CA CYS A 11 -9.12 -15.21 15.23
C CYS A 11 -9.01 -14.48 16.57
N PHE A 12 -10.04 -13.74 16.99
CA PHE A 12 -9.98 -12.85 18.14
C PHE A 12 -9.92 -13.59 19.50
N LEU A 13 -10.53 -14.75 19.59
CA LEU A 13 -10.50 -15.58 20.80
C LEU A 13 -9.09 -15.99 21.23
N GLN A 14 -8.14 -16.10 20.28
CA GLN A 14 -6.76 -16.40 20.63
C GLN A 14 -6.00 -15.19 21.21
N CYS A 15 -6.19 -13.99 20.65
CA CYS A 15 -5.51 -12.78 21.14
C CYS A 15 -5.90 -12.41 22.58
N PHE A 16 -7.17 -12.58 22.95
CA PHE A 16 -7.64 -12.36 24.32
C PHE A 16 -7.17 -13.42 25.31
N LYS A 17 -7.02 -14.66 24.84
CA LYS A 17 -6.60 -15.79 25.65
C LYS A 17 -5.14 -15.66 26.14
N TYR A 18 -4.31 -14.87 25.46
CA TYR A 18 -2.87 -14.75 25.75
C TYR A 18 -2.46 -13.45 26.43
N GLY A 19 -3.40 -12.58 26.86
CA GLY A 19 -3.07 -11.34 27.58
C GLY A 19 -2.09 -10.42 26.83
N ILE A 20 -2.27 -10.27 25.52
CA ILE A 20 -1.33 -9.53 24.67
C ILE A 20 -1.45 -8.03 24.96
N GLU A 21 -0.39 -7.46 25.54
CA GLU A 21 -0.19 -6.02 25.74
C GLU A 21 0.50 -5.38 24.50
N HIS A 22 0.56 -4.04 24.42
CA HIS A 22 1.18 -3.29 23.32
C HIS A 22 0.65 -3.68 21.92
N LYS A 23 -0.67 -3.83 21.80
CA LYS A 23 -1.35 -4.17 20.56
C LYS A 23 -2.04 -2.96 19.92
N GLU A 24 -1.98 -2.90 18.60
CA GLU A 24 -2.76 -1.97 17.78
C GLU A 24 -3.75 -2.74 16.91
N THR A 25 -4.76 -2.05 16.41
CA THR A 25 -5.74 -2.58 15.46
C THR A 25 -5.72 -1.73 14.19
N VAL A 26 -5.54 -2.36 13.05
CA VAL A 26 -5.60 -1.74 11.73
C VAL A 26 -6.78 -2.32 10.97
N LEU A 27 -7.67 -1.47 10.51
CA LEU A 27 -8.88 -1.84 9.77
C LEU A 27 -8.75 -1.45 8.31
N ALA A 28 -9.15 -2.34 7.42
CA ALA A 28 -9.19 -2.14 5.98
C ALA A 28 -10.62 -2.30 5.47
N THR A 29 -11.18 -1.25 4.87
CA THR A 29 -12.50 -1.28 4.24
C THR A 29 -12.59 -0.19 3.19
N THR A 30 -13.39 -0.41 2.15
CA THR A 30 -13.66 0.65 1.18
C THR A 30 -14.76 1.58 1.66
N LYS A 31 -15.77 1.04 2.37
CA LYS A 31 -17.04 1.73 2.63
C LYS A 31 -17.66 1.51 4.02
N GLY A 32 -17.13 0.61 4.83
CA GLY A 32 -17.78 0.26 6.09
C GLY A 32 -19.21 -0.27 5.90
N GLU A 33 -20.18 0.30 6.62
CA GLU A 33 -21.61 -0.13 6.60
C GLU A 33 -22.44 0.68 5.58
N ILE A 34 -21.94 0.85 4.35
CA ILE A 34 -22.54 1.73 3.33
C ILE A 34 -24.00 1.36 2.98
N GLY A 35 -24.38 0.10 3.09
CA GLY A 35 -25.76 -0.35 2.87
C GLY A 35 -26.80 0.26 3.82
N SER A 36 -26.36 0.93 4.89
CA SER A 36 -27.23 1.67 5.82
C SER A 36 -27.44 3.14 5.45
N LEU A 37 -26.86 3.64 4.35
CA LEU A 37 -26.83 5.08 4.04
C LEU A 37 -28.24 5.69 3.89
N GLY A 38 -29.17 4.97 3.29
CA GLY A 38 -30.56 5.40 3.14
C GLY A 38 -31.40 5.33 4.42
N SER A 39 -31.05 4.48 5.39
CA SER A 39 -31.85 4.23 6.60
C SER A 39 -31.22 4.72 7.90
N ALA A 40 -29.91 4.70 8.00
CA ALA A 40 -29.14 5.08 9.18
C ALA A 40 -27.77 5.65 8.77
N PRO A 41 -27.72 6.84 8.13
CA PRO A 41 -26.53 7.41 7.51
C PRO A 41 -25.37 7.62 8.48
N GLU A 42 -25.66 7.80 9.77
CA GLU A 42 -24.65 7.89 10.82
C GLU A 42 -23.85 6.60 11.01
N ARG A 43 -24.33 5.46 10.53
CA ARG A 43 -23.62 4.16 10.58
C ARG A 43 -22.58 4.03 9.47
N CYS A 44 -22.66 4.86 8.44
CA CYS A 44 -21.73 4.86 7.32
C CYS A 44 -20.44 5.65 7.60
N ASP A 45 -20.37 6.35 8.75
CA ASP A 45 -19.13 7.00 9.20
C ASP A 45 -18.07 5.94 9.51
N LEU A 46 -16.97 5.97 8.75
CA LEU A 46 -15.84 5.05 8.91
C LEU A 46 -15.22 5.16 10.31
N ASN A 47 -15.21 6.36 10.90
CA ASN A 47 -14.70 6.58 12.25
C ASN A 47 -15.57 5.87 13.29
N ARG A 48 -16.89 5.91 13.13
CA ARG A 48 -17.80 5.14 13.97
C ARG A 48 -17.61 3.64 13.81
N THR A 49 -17.38 3.18 12.59
CA THR A 49 -17.04 1.76 12.35
C THR A 49 -15.81 1.36 13.13
N ALA A 50 -14.73 2.16 13.09
CA ALA A 50 -13.51 1.91 13.86
C ALA A 50 -13.78 1.87 15.37
N GLU A 51 -14.57 2.78 15.91
CA GLU A 51 -14.95 2.82 17.33
C GLU A 51 -15.77 1.60 17.75
N VAL A 52 -16.74 1.19 16.93
CA VAL A 52 -17.58 0.02 17.23
C VAL A 52 -16.75 -1.25 17.27
N VAL A 53 -15.84 -1.43 16.29
CA VAL A 53 -14.91 -2.56 16.26
C VAL A 53 -13.96 -2.49 17.43
N GLY A 54 -13.32 -1.36 17.69
CA GLY A 54 -12.38 -1.18 18.82
C GLY A 54 -13.02 -1.49 20.16
N ARG A 55 -14.23 -0.96 20.43
CA ARG A 55 -14.97 -1.26 21.67
C ARG A 55 -15.35 -2.72 21.79
N HIS A 56 -15.80 -3.35 20.69
CA HIS A 56 -16.19 -4.75 20.69
C HIS A 56 -15.03 -5.67 21.08
N PHE A 57 -13.83 -5.34 20.62
CA PHE A 57 -12.64 -6.14 20.83
C PHE A 57 -11.75 -5.62 21.98
N GLY A 58 -12.21 -4.65 22.75
CA GLY A 58 -11.46 -4.08 23.87
C GLY A 58 -10.09 -3.54 23.44
N ALA A 59 -10.03 -2.89 22.27
CA ALA A 59 -8.80 -2.25 21.81
C ALA A 59 -8.39 -1.13 22.78
N ALA A 60 -7.12 -1.10 23.18
CA ALA A 60 -6.59 -0.07 24.09
C ALA A 60 -6.54 1.30 23.44
N HIS A 61 -6.32 1.33 22.11
CA HIS A 61 -6.29 2.51 21.28
C HIS A 61 -7.40 2.45 20.23
N ARG A 62 -7.73 3.62 19.68
CA ARG A 62 -8.66 3.68 18.55
C ARG A 62 -8.02 3.00 17.34
N PRO A 63 -8.72 2.06 16.67
CA PRO A 63 -8.16 1.42 15.50
C PRO A 63 -7.80 2.41 14.39
N LEU A 64 -6.67 2.19 13.74
CA LEU A 64 -6.31 2.88 12.49
C LEU A 64 -7.19 2.36 11.36
N LEU A 65 -7.82 3.25 10.61
CA LEU A 65 -8.66 2.85 9.48
C LEU A 65 -8.07 3.33 8.18
N ILE A 66 -7.87 2.38 7.26
CA ILE A 66 -7.32 2.58 5.92
C ILE A 66 -8.40 2.32 4.89
N SER A 67 -8.58 3.26 3.96
CA SER A 67 -9.52 3.14 2.84
C SER A 67 -8.85 3.53 1.51
N ASN A 68 -8.11 2.59 0.95
CA ASN A 68 -7.36 2.72 -0.31
C ASN A 68 -7.99 1.85 -1.41
N ALA A 69 -9.30 2.00 -1.64
CA ALA A 69 -10.01 1.16 -2.60
C ALA A 69 -9.67 -0.35 -2.39
N CYS A 70 -9.45 -1.08 -3.48
CA CYS A 70 -9.22 -2.53 -3.45
C CYS A 70 -7.87 -2.95 -2.83
N ILE A 71 -6.92 -2.02 -2.67
CA ILE A 71 -5.63 -2.34 -2.05
C ILE A 71 -5.64 -2.19 -0.52
N SER A 72 -6.75 -1.74 0.08
CA SER A 72 -6.84 -1.43 1.52
C SER A 72 -6.29 -2.56 2.40
N GLY A 73 -6.64 -3.81 2.09
CA GLY A 73 -6.20 -4.98 2.88
C GLY A 73 -4.70 -5.25 2.80
N VAL A 74 -4.10 -5.13 1.61
CA VAL A 74 -2.63 -5.29 1.46
C VAL A 74 -1.91 -4.11 2.11
N SER A 75 -2.39 -2.88 1.91
CA SER A 75 -1.84 -1.68 2.57
C SER A 75 -1.87 -1.81 4.09
N ALA A 76 -2.97 -2.33 4.65
CA ALA A 76 -3.10 -2.56 6.10
C ALA A 76 -2.05 -3.55 6.63
N ILE A 77 -1.79 -4.64 5.91
CA ILE A 77 -0.74 -5.61 6.28
C ILE A 77 0.66 -4.96 6.20
N VAL A 78 0.93 -4.20 5.14
CA VAL A 78 2.22 -3.50 4.96
C VAL A 78 2.45 -2.48 6.08
N ILE A 79 1.45 -1.63 6.36
CA ILE A 79 1.54 -0.60 7.41
C ILE A 79 1.68 -1.25 8.79
N ALA A 80 0.90 -2.29 9.08
CA ALA A 80 1.01 -3.05 10.34
C ALA A 80 2.40 -3.64 10.54
N ALA A 81 3.00 -4.22 9.49
CA ALA A 81 4.36 -4.73 9.56
C ALA A 81 5.40 -3.62 9.83
N ARG A 82 5.23 -2.44 9.25
CA ARG A 82 6.09 -1.26 9.50
C ARG A 82 5.95 -0.76 10.94
N LEU A 83 4.74 -0.70 11.49
CA LEU A 83 4.50 -0.31 12.88
C LEU A 83 5.17 -1.26 13.89
N ILE A 84 5.26 -2.55 13.56
CA ILE A 84 5.97 -3.53 14.36
C ILE A 84 7.49 -3.37 14.21
N ARG A 85 8.00 -3.19 12.98
CA ARG A 85 9.44 -3.05 12.72
C ARG A 85 10.02 -1.78 13.34
N SER A 86 9.28 -0.68 13.32
CA SER A 86 9.67 0.56 13.99
C SER A 86 9.66 0.47 15.53
N GLY A 87 9.19 -0.67 16.08
CA GLY A 87 9.09 -0.87 17.53
C GLY A 87 7.95 -0.10 18.20
N ARG A 88 7.05 0.49 17.41
CA ARG A 88 5.90 1.22 17.94
C ARG A 88 4.90 0.28 18.61
N TYR A 89 4.74 -0.93 18.07
CA TYR A 89 3.89 -1.97 18.62
C TYR A 89 4.58 -3.34 18.52
N ASP A 90 4.30 -4.23 19.47
CA ASP A 90 4.76 -5.62 19.41
C ASP A 90 3.82 -6.51 18.64
N HIS A 91 2.54 -6.15 18.62
CA HIS A 91 1.47 -6.91 17.99
C HIS A 91 0.51 -5.97 17.29
N VAL A 92 0.11 -6.30 16.06
CA VAL A 92 -0.89 -5.56 15.30
C VAL A 92 -1.93 -6.53 14.76
N PHE A 93 -3.17 -6.29 15.12
CA PHE A 93 -4.32 -7.00 14.58
C PHE A 93 -4.82 -6.29 13.34
N VAL A 94 -4.81 -6.96 12.20
CA VAL A 94 -5.30 -6.44 10.92
C VAL A 94 -6.61 -7.12 10.57
N ALA A 95 -7.67 -6.36 10.35
CA ALA A 95 -8.94 -6.88 9.85
C ALA A 95 -9.37 -6.15 8.58
N GLY A 96 -9.71 -6.93 7.55
CA GLY A 96 -10.28 -6.42 6.30
C GLY A 96 -11.72 -6.90 6.15
N PHE A 97 -12.62 -6.01 5.76
CA PHE A 97 -14.04 -6.32 5.61
C PHE A 97 -14.74 -5.38 4.64
N ASP A 98 -15.62 -5.92 3.83
CA ASP A 98 -16.63 -5.18 3.08
C ASP A 98 -17.84 -6.09 2.84
N LEU A 99 -19.02 -5.50 2.79
CA LEU A 99 -20.29 -6.16 2.52
C LEU A 99 -20.84 -5.72 1.15
N LEU A 100 -21.48 -6.61 0.46
CA LEU A 100 -22.22 -6.28 -0.75
C LEU A 100 -23.51 -5.53 -0.39
N SER A 101 -23.83 -4.54 -1.21
CA SER A 101 -25.04 -3.75 -1.14
C SER A 101 -25.43 -3.27 -2.53
N ASP A 102 -26.66 -2.81 -2.70
CA ASP A 102 -27.10 -2.23 -3.96
C ASP A 102 -26.23 -1.03 -4.36
N PHE A 103 -25.71 -0.28 -3.39
CA PHE A 103 -24.76 0.79 -3.59
C PHE A 103 -23.51 0.34 -4.36
N ILE A 104 -22.90 -0.76 -3.94
CA ILE A 104 -21.69 -1.32 -4.55
C ILE A 104 -22.02 -1.96 -5.90
N VAL A 105 -23.06 -2.81 -5.94
CA VAL A 105 -23.44 -3.56 -7.15
C VAL A 105 -23.83 -2.61 -8.28
N SER A 106 -24.64 -1.58 -8.01
CA SER A 106 -25.04 -0.60 -9.01
C SER A 106 -23.84 0.20 -9.55
N GLY A 107 -22.90 0.56 -8.69
CA GLY A 107 -21.68 1.27 -9.09
C GLY A 107 -20.81 0.46 -10.04
N PHE A 108 -20.51 -0.81 -9.73
CA PHE A 108 -19.73 -1.68 -10.61
C PHE A 108 -20.46 -2.05 -11.91
N ASN A 109 -21.79 -2.21 -11.85
CA ASN A 109 -22.62 -2.41 -13.06
C ASN A 109 -22.57 -1.19 -13.99
N ALA A 110 -22.56 0.03 -13.43
CA ALA A 110 -22.43 1.26 -14.21
C ALA A 110 -21.10 1.31 -15.00
N PHE A 111 -20.03 0.74 -14.47
CA PHE A 111 -18.75 0.56 -15.16
C PHE A 111 -18.76 -0.57 -16.20
N LYS A 112 -19.82 -1.37 -16.27
CA LYS A 112 -19.87 -2.58 -17.10
C LYS A 112 -18.68 -3.51 -16.85
N SER A 113 -18.25 -3.61 -15.60
CA SER A 113 -17.08 -4.37 -15.18
C SER A 113 -17.41 -5.69 -14.50
N VAL A 114 -18.71 -5.97 -14.29
CA VAL A 114 -19.17 -7.22 -13.68
C VAL A 114 -19.42 -8.25 -14.78
N SER A 115 -18.84 -9.45 -14.61
CA SER A 115 -19.09 -10.58 -15.50
C SER A 115 -20.49 -11.14 -15.28
N PRO A 116 -21.24 -11.51 -16.34
CA PRO A 116 -22.51 -12.20 -16.21
C PRO A 116 -22.34 -13.65 -15.73
N THR A 117 -21.12 -14.16 -15.69
CA THR A 117 -20.75 -15.50 -15.26
C THR A 117 -19.64 -15.44 -14.20
N LEU A 118 -18.95 -16.54 -13.96
CA LEU A 118 -17.77 -16.55 -13.10
C LEU A 118 -16.61 -15.79 -13.77
N CYS A 119 -15.93 -14.92 -13.03
CA CYS A 119 -14.74 -14.22 -13.54
C CYS A 119 -13.61 -15.22 -13.87
N ARG A 120 -12.86 -14.92 -14.93
CA ARG A 120 -11.79 -15.75 -15.47
C ARG A 120 -10.50 -14.94 -15.62
N PRO A 121 -9.77 -14.70 -14.51
CA PRO A 121 -8.52 -13.92 -14.56
C PRO A 121 -7.52 -14.46 -15.59
N TYR A 122 -6.96 -13.56 -16.40
CA TYR A 122 -5.99 -13.81 -17.47
C TYR A 122 -6.48 -14.61 -18.67
N ASP A 123 -7.72 -15.11 -18.63
CA ASP A 123 -8.28 -15.89 -19.73
C ASP A 123 -8.61 -15.02 -20.95
N ALA A 124 -8.50 -15.62 -22.14
CA ALA A 124 -8.82 -14.95 -23.41
C ALA A 124 -10.30 -14.54 -23.49
N THR A 125 -11.18 -15.25 -22.80
CA THR A 125 -12.63 -14.99 -22.76
C THR A 125 -13.08 -14.20 -21.53
N ARG A 126 -12.15 -13.58 -20.79
CA ARG A 126 -12.45 -12.75 -19.62
C ARG A 126 -13.34 -11.56 -20.01
N ASP A 127 -14.36 -11.29 -19.24
CA ASP A 127 -15.39 -10.30 -19.54
C ASP A 127 -15.79 -9.42 -18.34
N GLY A 128 -15.09 -9.57 -17.21
CA GLY A 128 -15.34 -8.80 -16.01
C GLY A 128 -15.12 -9.57 -14.73
N LEU A 129 -15.29 -8.88 -13.63
CA LEU A 129 -15.11 -9.41 -12.26
C LEU A 129 -16.41 -10.03 -11.73
N THR A 130 -16.28 -10.90 -10.75
CA THR A 130 -17.37 -11.31 -9.87
C THR A 130 -17.23 -10.55 -8.55
N LEU A 131 -18.29 -9.91 -8.07
CA LEU A 131 -18.31 -9.26 -6.76
C LEU A 131 -18.45 -10.31 -5.65
N GLY A 132 -17.88 -10.02 -4.49
CA GLY A 132 -18.00 -10.83 -3.29
C GLY A 132 -17.99 -9.97 -2.03
N GLU A 133 -18.39 -10.57 -0.92
CA GLU A 133 -18.29 -9.99 0.41
C GLU A 133 -17.49 -10.89 1.33
N ALA A 134 -16.70 -10.32 2.21
CA ALA A 134 -15.93 -11.08 3.18
C ALA A 134 -15.51 -10.25 4.38
N CYS A 135 -15.11 -10.99 5.41
CA CYS A 135 -14.34 -10.47 6.52
C CYS A 135 -13.20 -11.44 6.83
N GLY A 136 -11.99 -10.94 6.94
CA GLY A 136 -10.83 -11.72 7.33
C GLY A 136 -9.92 -10.94 8.25
N ALA A 137 -9.15 -11.67 9.08
CA ALA A 137 -8.24 -11.04 10.01
C ALA A 137 -6.96 -11.84 10.21
N VAL A 138 -5.87 -11.12 10.48
CA VAL A 138 -4.56 -11.69 10.81
C VAL A 138 -3.97 -10.96 12.00
N LEU A 139 -3.24 -11.69 12.83
CA LEU A 139 -2.37 -11.12 13.85
C LEU A 139 -0.94 -11.11 13.34
N LEU A 140 -0.36 -9.93 13.22
CA LEU A 140 1.07 -9.75 13.00
C LEU A 140 1.76 -9.56 14.36
N THR A 141 2.89 -10.23 14.55
CA THR A 141 3.59 -10.21 15.83
C THR A 141 5.11 -10.31 15.63
N ARG A 142 5.88 -9.63 16.48
CA ARG A 142 7.33 -9.86 16.57
C ARG A 142 7.69 -11.11 17.40
N ASP A 143 6.75 -11.63 18.19
CA ASP A 143 6.97 -12.84 18.98
C ASP A 143 6.73 -14.10 18.13
N ARG A 144 7.82 -14.74 17.74
CA ARG A 144 7.78 -15.97 16.91
C ARG A 144 7.02 -17.12 17.57
N ARG A 145 6.92 -17.15 18.91
CA ARG A 145 6.20 -18.20 19.64
C ARG A 145 4.69 -18.15 19.41
N LEU A 146 4.16 -16.98 19.04
CA LEU A 146 2.76 -16.79 18.70
C LEU A 146 2.44 -17.08 17.23
N SER A 147 3.45 -17.29 16.38
CA SER A 147 3.25 -17.56 14.96
C SER A 147 2.83 -19.02 14.74
N ALA A 148 1.59 -19.23 14.32
CA ALA A 148 1.08 -20.56 13.98
C ALA A 148 1.62 -21.07 12.61
N THR A 149 2.12 -20.20 11.75
CA THR A 149 2.50 -20.52 10.36
C THR A 149 4.01 -20.55 10.15
N GLY A 150 4.79 -19.88 11.01
CA GLY A 150 6.21 -19.65 10.78
C GLY A 150 6.51 -18.77 9.55
N VAL A 151 5.49 -18.08 9.01
CA VAL A 151 5.63 -17.17 7.87
C VAL A 151 5.70 -15.73 8.37
N SER A 152 6.63 -14.96 7.84
CA SER A 152 6.78 -13.53 8.12
C SER A 152 6.32 -12.67 6.94
N VAL A 153 5.89 -11.45 7.23
CA VAL A 153 5.81 -10.37 6.26
C VAL A 153 7.23 -9.84 6.07
N ALA A 154 7.89 -10.25 5.00
CA ALA A 154 9.30 -9.93 4.77
C ALA A 154 9.49 -8.52 4.21
N GLY A 155 8.61 -8.06 3.34
CA GLY A 155 8.66 -6.72 2.75
C GLY A 155 7.31 -6.28 2.20
N GLY A 156 7.13 -4.98 2.00
CA GLY A 156 5.91 -4.39 1.46
C GLY A 156 6.17 -3.10 0.69
N GLY A 157 5.40 -2.88 -0.39
CA GLY A 157 5.46 -1.68 -1.20
C GLY A 157 4.06 -1.17 -1.51
N ILE A 158 3.90 0.15 -1.52
CA ILE A 158 2.70 0.86 -1.94
C ILE A 158 3.14 1.93 -2.94
N SER A 159 2.36 2.15 -4.00
CA SER A 159 2.67 3.10 -5.07
C SER A 159 1.41 3.64 -5.74
N ASN A 160 1.59 4.58 -6.67
CA ASN A 160 0.52 5.10 -7.50
C ASN A 160 0.91 5.09 -8.99
N ASP A 161 -0.05 4.83 -9.87
CA ASP A 161 0.14 4.90 -11.33
C ASP A 161 0.35 6.34 -11.82
N ALA A 162 -0.22 7.33 -11.12
CA ALA A 162 -0.30 8.73 -11.52
C ALA A 162 -0.82 8.93 -12.96
N ASN A 163 -1.79 8.11 -13.37
CA ASN A 163 -2.27 8.05 -14.77
C ASN A 163 -3.78 8.36 -14.89
N HIS A 164 -4.64 7.57 -14.24
CA HIS A 164 -6.10 7.71 -14.33
C HIS A 164 -6.78 7.24 -13.05
N ILE A 165 -7.92 7.87 -12.68
CA ILE A 165 -8.62 7.57 -11.42
C ILE A 165 -9.39 6.25 -11.42
N SER A 166 -9.81 5.74 -12.59
CA SER A 166 -10.64 4.53 -12.68
C SER A 166 -10.11 3.47 -13.64
N ALA A 167 -9.02 3.75 -14.34
CA ALA A 167 -8.36 2.80 -15.23
C ALA A 167 -6.91 2.60 -14.79
N PRO A 168 -6.37 1.37 -14.84
CA PRO A 168 -4.98 1.13 -14.55
C PRO A 168 -4.05 1.75 -15.59
N SER A 169 -2.78 1.95 -15.24
CA SER A 169 -1.73 2.36 -16.17
C SER A 169 -1.61 1.34 -17.31
N ARG A 170 -1.33 1.82 -18.51
CA ARG A 170 -1.06 0.91 -19.63
C ARG A 170 0.35 0.34 -19.62
N THR A 171 1.26 0.93 -18.84
CA THR A 171 2.68 0.54 -18.76
C THR A 171 2.94 -0.51 -17.69
N GLY A 172 2.12 -0.58 -16.64
CA GLY A 172 2.30 -1.47 -15.49
C GLY A 172 3.41 -1.01 -14.53
N ASP A 173 3.99 0.16 -14.77
CA ASP A 173 5.09 0.71 -13.98
C ASP A 173 4.70 0.98 -12.51
N GLY A 174 3.48 1.48 -12.25
CA GLY A 174 3.03 1.72 -10.89
C GLY A 174 3.06 0.43 -10.04
N LEU A 175 2.42 -0.64 -10.50
CA LEU A 175 2.47 -1.92 -9.78
C LEU A 175 3.89 -2.49 -9.70
N TRP A 176 4.70 -2.33 -10.75
CA TRP A 176 6.10 -2.73 -10.73
C TRP A 176 6.90 -1.99 -9.64
N TYR A 177 6.66 -0.69 -9.41
CA TYR A 177 7.28 0.05 -8.30
C TYR A 177 6.92 -0.54 -6.94
N ALA A 178 5.63 -0.92 -6.72
CA ALA A 178 5.22 -1.58 -5.49
C ALA A 178 5.91 -2.93 -5.30
N ILE A 179 6.02 -3.75 -6.37
CA ILE A 179 6.72 -5.03 -6.35
C ILE A 179 8.20 -4.83 -6.04
N ARG A 180 8.88 -3.91 -6.74
CA ARG A 180 10.30 -3.58 -6.52
C ARG A 180 10.56 -3.15 -5.08
N ALA A 181 9.72 -2.27 -4.54
CA ALA A 181 9.85 -1.83 -3.15
C ALA A 181 9.66 -2.98 -2.15
N ALA A 182 8.68 -3.87 -2.40
CA ALA A 182 8.44 -5.04 -1.54
C ALA A 182 9.60 -6.04 -1.56
N LEU A 183 10.19 -6.29 -2.73
CA LEU A 183 11.36 -7.16 -2.89
C LEU A 183 12.60 -6.55 -2.23
N ALA A 184 12.85 -5.26 -2.44
CA ALA A 184 13.97 -4.54 -1.82
C ALA A 184 13.87 -4.56 -0.28
N GLU A 185 12.68 -4.30 0.28
CA GLU A 185 12.45 -4.36 1.72
C GLU A 185 12.61 -5.78 2.28
N ALA A 186 12.24 -6.80 1.50
CA ALA A 186 12.42 -8.21 1.87
C ALA A 186 13.89 -8.68 1.75
N GLY A 187 14.76 -7.91 1.09
CA GLY A 187 16.15 -8.28 0.82
C GLY A 187 16.27 -9.50 -0.08
N ILE A 188 15.36 -9.67 -1.06
CA ILE A 188 15.36 -10.81 -1.98
C ILE A 188 15.15 -10.37 -3.43
N GLY A 189 15.67 -11.17 -4.36
CA GLY A 189 15.43 -11.00 -5.79
C GLY A 189 14.16 -11.68 -6.29
N ALA A 190 13.71 -11.33 -7.49
CA ALA A 190 12.56 -11.96 -8.15
C ALA A 190 12.71 -13.49 -8.29
N GLY A 191 13.94 -13.99 -8.47
CA GLY A 191 14.24 -15.43 -8.59
C GLY A 191 13.97 -16.24 -7.33
N GLU A 192 13.82 -15.61 -6.17
CA GLU A 192 13.47 -16.29 -4.91
C GLU A 192 11.96 -16.42 -4.71
N ILE A 193 11.15 -15.69 -5.47
CA ILE A 193 9.69 -15.79 -5.43
C ILE A 193 9.24 -17.04 -6.19
N GLY A 194 8.57 -17.95 -5.52
CA GLY A 194 8.07 -19.18 -6.14
C GLY A 194 6.54 -19.28 -6.22
N LEU A 195 5.83 -18.24 -5.79
CA LEU A 195 4.37 -18.09 -5.92
C LEU A 195 4.00 -16.62 -6.01
N VAL A 196 3.15 -16.26 -6.96
CA VAL A 196 2.53 -14.93 -7.04
C VAL A 196 1.01 -15.07 -6.95
N ASN A 197 0.42 -14.43 -5.95
CA ASN A 197 -1.02 -14.21 -5.91
C ASN A 197 -1.31 -12.78 -6.37
N THR A 198 -1.97 -12.66 -7.51
CA THR A 198 -2.23 -11.36 -8.14
C THR A 198 -3.58 -10.77 -7.73
N HIS A 199 -3.80 -9.51 -8.12
CA HIS A 199 -5.12 -8.90 -8.02
C HIS A 199 -6.12 -9.61 -8.94
N GLY A 200 -5.79 -9.81 -10.23
CA GLY A 200 -6.46 -10.69 -11.18
C GLY A 200 -7.98 -10.57 -11.17
N THR A 201 -8.52 -9.46 -11.68
CA THR A 201 -9.96 -9.16 -11.65
C THR A 201 -10.74 -9.74 -12.81
N ALA A 202 -10.08 -10.32 -13.80
CA ALA A 202 -10.68 -10.74 -15.08
C ALA A 202 -11.25 -9.58 -15.91
N THR A 203 -10.92 -8.33 -15.59
CA THR A 203 -11.18 -7.19 -16.44
C THR A 203 -10.04 -7.03 -17.45
N VAL A 204 -10.37 -6.65 -18.68
CA VAL A 204 -9.39 -6.59 -19.79
C VAL A 204 -8.15 -5.77 -19.40
N TYR A 205 -8.36 -4.54 -18.96
CA TYR A 205 -7.26 -3.60 -18.72
C TYR A 205 -6.44 -3.90 -17.47
N ASN A 206 -7.06 -4.40 -16.39
CA ASN A 206 -6.32 -4.73 -15.18
C ASN A 206 -5.38 -5.92 -15.41
N ASP A 207 -5.89 -7.00 -16.00
CA ASP A 207 -5.10 -8.20 -16.20
C ASP A 207 -3.94 -7.96 -17.21
N GLU A 208 -4.17 -7.09 -18.22
CA GLU A 208 -3.10 -6.64 -19.10
C GLU A 208 -2.04 -5.82 -18.35
N MET A 209 -2.44 -4.89 -17.50
CA MET A 209 -1.53 -4.09 -16.67
C MET A 209 -0.70 -4.98 -15.75
N GLU A 210 -1.34 -5.90 -15.03
CA GLU A 210 -0.64 -6.82 -14.13
C GLU A 210 0.34 -7.71 -14.89
N SER A 211 -0.04 -8.23 -16.08
CA SER A 211 0.86 -9.04 -16.90
C SER A 211 2.13 -8.27 -17.30
N ARG A 212 2.01 -6.97 -17.60
CA ARG A 212 3.16 -6.09 -17.88
C ARG A 212 4.03 -5.87 -16.65
N ALA A 213 3.40 -5.60 -15.48
CA ALA A 213 4.13 -5.41 -14.24
C ALA A 213 4.91 -6.67 -13.83
N LEU A 214 4.31 -7.85 -13.98
CA LEU A 214 5.00 -9.13 -13.74
C LEU A 214 6.15 -9.35 -14.71
N HIS A 215 5.99 -8.94 -15.98
CA HIS A 215 7.07 -8.99 -16.97
C HIS A 215 8.23 -8.08 -16.58
N LEU A 216 7.95 -6.82 -16.23
CA LEU A 216 8.97 -5.86 -15.77
C LEU A 216 9.71 -6.35 -14.51
N ALA A 217 9.00 -7.07 -13.64
CA ALA A 217 9.57 -7.65 -12.41
C ALA A 217 10.30 -9.00 -12.64
N GLY A 218 10.31 -9.55 -13.86
CA GLY A 218 10.91 -10.87 -14.15
C GLY A 218 10.14 -12.05 -13.54
N LEU A 219 8.83 -11.90 -13.27
CA LEU A 219 8.00 -12.88 -12.56
C LEU A 219 7.05 -13.69 -13.45
N CYS A 220 7.04 -13.52 -14.77
CA CYS A 220 6.12 -14.25 -15.66
C CYS A 220 6.26 -15.77 -15.57
N GLY A 221 7.45 -16.30 -15.28
CA GLY A 221 7.72 -17.75 -15.15
C GLY A 221 7.27 -18.33 -13.81
N VAL A 222 7.01 -17.50 -12.81
CA VAL A 222 6.62 -17.94 -11.46
C VAL A 222 5.16 -18.38 -11.44
N PRO A 223 4.81 -19.51 -10.79
CA PRO A 223 3.41 -19.90 -10.57
C PRO A 223 2.57 -18.73 -10.08
N CYS A 224 1.52 -18.40 -10.87
CA CYS A 224 0.72 -17.21 -10.66
C CYS A 224 -0.77 -17.57 -10.58
N ASN A 225 -1.47 -17.06 -9.57
CA ASN A 225 -2.91 -17.26 -9.46
C ASN A 225 -3.67 -15.98 -9.06
N SER A 226 -4.99 -16.04 -9.22
CA SER A 226 -5.95 -15.14 -8.59
C SER A 226 -7.03 -15.96 -7.90
N LEU A 227 -7.41 -15.54 -6.70
CA LEU A 227 -8.42 -16.22 -5.88
C LEU A 227 -9.83 -15.66 -6.08
N LYS A 228 -9.99 -14.63 -6.92
CA LYS A 228 -11.30 -14.00 -7.17
C LYS A 228 -12.36 -14.94 -7.76
N PRO A 229 -12.01 -15.97 -8.56
CA PRO A 229 -13.02 -16.96 -8.97
C PRO A 229 -13.60 -17.81 -7.82
N TYR A 230 -12.98 -17.80 -6.65
CA TYR A 230 -13.45 -18.53 -5.46
C TYR A 230 -14.26 -17.66 -4.50
N PHE A 231 -13.81 -16.43 -4.26
CA PHE A 231 -14.39 -15.54 -3.25
C PHE A 231 -15.16 -14.35 -3.83
N GLY A 232 -15.02 -14.10 -5.13
CA GLY A 232 -15.36 -12.83 -5.73
C GLY A 232 -14.34 -11.74 -5.38
N HIS A 233 -14.52 -10.56 -5.92
CA HIS A 233 -13.79 -9.38 -5.51
C HIS A 233 -14.41 -8.82 -4.23
N THR A 234 -13.78 -9.06 -3.11
CA THR A 234 -14.26 -8.68 -1.76
C THR A 234 -13.77 -7.30 -1.34
N LEU A 235 -13.50 -6.41 -2.31
CA LEU A 235 -13.16 -5.01 -2.13
C LEU A 235 -11.98 -4.79 -1.16
N GLY A 236 -12.15 -4.01 -0.09
CA GLY A 236 -11.11 -3.76 0.91
C GLY A 236 -10.69 -4.99 1.71
N ALA A 237 -11.56 -6.00 1.82
CA ALA A 237 -11.23 -7.27 2.44
C ALA A 237 -10.33 -8.16 1.57
N SER A 238 -10.32 -7.96 0.24
CA SER A 238 -9.61 -8.82 -0.72
C SER A 238 -8.15 -9.05 -0.33
N GLY A 239 -7.44 -7.98 -0.02
CA GLY A 239 -6.02 -8.06 0.33
C GLY A 239 -5.74 -8.93 1.55
N VAL A 240 -6.60 -8.89 2.57
CA VAL A 240 -6.44 -9.71 3.79
C VAL A 240 -6.79 -11.16 3.51
N ILE A 241 -7.96 -11.44 2.90
CA ILE A 241 -8.43 -12.80 2.60
C ILE A 241 -7.44 -13.53 1.68
N GLU A 242 -7.04 -12.88 0.59
CA GLU A 242 -6.13 -13.44 -0.40
C GLU A 242 -4.72 -13.65 0.20
N SER A 243 -4.26 -12.77 1.10
CA SER A 243 -3.01 -12.96 1.85
C SER A 243 -3.06 -14.16 2.79
N ILE A 244 -4.18 -14.37 3.50
CA ILE A 244 -4.38 -15.55 4.35
C ILE A 244 -4.24 -16.83 3.53
N VAL A 245 -4.88 -16.89 2.35
CA VAL A 245 -4.79 -18.06 1.47
C VAL A 245 -3.38 -18.20 0.90
N THR A 246 -2.73 -17.12 0.47
CA THR A 246 -1.34 -17.15 -0.01
C THR A 246 -0.38 -17.71 1.04
N VAL A 247 -0.53 -17.31 2.31
CA VAL A 247 0.24 -17.87 3.43
C VAL A 247 -0.05 -19.35 3.61
N ARG A 248 -1.30 -19.80 3.43
CA ARG A 248 -1.67 -21.21 3.46
C ARG A 248 -1.05 -21.99 2.30
N GLU A 249 -1.12 -21.47 1.07
CA GLU A 249 -0.46 -22.06 -0.09
C GLU A 249 1.04 -22.27 0.17
N LEU A 250 1.69 -21.27 0.75
CA LEU A 250 3.11 -21.33 1.12
C LEU A 250 3.38 -22.40 2.20
N CYS A 251 2.55 -22.49 3.25
CA CYS A 251 2.69 -23.48 4.32
C CYS A 251 2.46 -24.91 3.85
N GLU A 252 1.46 -25.13 3.00
CA GLU A 252 1.02 -26.44 2.55
C GLU A 252 1.78 -26.92 1.29
N GLY A 253 2.59 -26.04 0.69
CA GLY A 253 3.30 -26.32 -0.58
C GLY A 253 2.30 -26.62 -1.71
N THR A 254 1.22 -25.84 -1.79
CA THR A 254 0.13 -26.06 -2.75
C THR A 254 -0.17 -24.78 -3.52
N TYR A 255 -0.24 -24.88 -4.82
CA TYR A 255 -0.74 -23.85 -5.72
C TYR A 255 -2.23 -24.10 -5.99
N PHE A 256 -3.08 -23.13 -5.74
CA PHE A 256 -4.49 -23.19 -6.13
C PHE A 256 -4.66 -22.67 -7.56
N GLY A 257 -5.17 -23.54 -8.44
CA GLY A 257 -5.42 -23.19 -9.83
C GLY A 257 -6.49 -22.10 -9.97
N VAL A 258 -6.43 -21.34 -11.03
CA VAL A 258 -7.41 -20.29 -11.35
C VAL A 258 -8.64 -20.94 -11.97
N LYS A 259 -9.72 -20.98 -11.22
CA LYS A 259 -10.98 -21.58 -11.69
C LYS A 259 -11.50 -20.87 -12.94
N GLY A 260 -11.81 -21.62 -13.99
CA GLY A 260 -12.33 -21.10 -15.25
C GLY A 260 -11.27 -20.64 -16.25
N TYR A 261 -9.98 -20.67 -15.90
CA TYR A 261 -8.90 -20.39 -16.85
C TYR A 261 -8.73 -21.54 -17.85
N ALA A 262 -8.66 -21.22 -19.13
CA ALA A 262 -8.43 -22.17 -20.21
C ALA A 262 -7.29 -21.74 -21.13
N GLU A 263 -7.26 -20.50 -21.58
CA GLU A 263 -6.30 -19.97 -22.55
C GLU A 263 -5.87 -18.56 -22.15
N CYS A 264 -4.58 -18.26 -22.32
CA CYS A 264 -4.04 -16.93 -21.99
C CYS A 264 -4.52 -15.86 -22.96
N GLY A 265 -5.06 -14.77 -22.41
CA GLY A 265 -5.57 -13.61 -23.17
C GLY A 265 -4.85 -12.30 -22.87
N VAL A 266 -3.63 -12.33 -22.29
CA VAL A 266 -2.86 -11.14 -21.95
C VAL A 266 -1.53 -11.05 -22.69
N PRO A 267 -0.96 -9.84 -22.90
CA PRO A 267 0.25 -9.66 -23.74
C PRO A 267 1.51 -10.35 -23.23
N TYR A 268 1.67 -10.44 -21.91
CA TYR A 268 2.81 -11.08 -21.25
C TYR A 268 2.31 -12.25 -20.40
N PRO A 269 2.25 -13.47 -20.95
CA PRO A 269 1.63 -14.61 -20.30
C PRO A 269 2.25 -14.91 -18.94
N PRO A 270 1.51 -14.75 -17.81
CA PRO A 270 1.96 -15.27 -16.52
C PRO A 270 1.78 -16.80 -16.47
N ASN A 271 2.51 -17.46 -15.60
CA ASN A 271 2.42 -18.92 -15.41
C ASN A 271 1.15 -19.31 -14.63
N VAL A 272 0.00 -19.16 -15.26
CA VAL A 272 -1.33 -19.50 -14.73
C VAL A 272 -1.74 -20.90 -15.14
N SER A 273 -2.38 -21.64 -14.25
CA SER A 273 -2.96 -22.95 -14.49
C SER A 273 -4.33 -23.09 -13.84
N ALA A 274 -5.27 -23.78 -14.46
CA ALA A 274 -6.54 -24.14 -13.85
C ALA A 274 -6.41 -25.27 -12.82
N ALA A 275 -5.36 -26.10 -12.93
CA ALA A 275 -5.16 -27.25 -12.06
C ALA A 275 -4.44 -26.86 -10.75
N HIS A 276 -4.91 -27.40 -9.63
CA HIS A 276 -4.17 -27.39 -8.37
C HIS A 276 -2.92 -28.24 -8.51
N ARG A 277 -1.81 -27.80 -7.91
CA ARG A 277 -0.54 -28.54 -7.98
C ARG A 277 0.31 -28.33 -6.75
N LYS A 278 1.21 -29.27 -6.48
CA LYS A 278 2.22 -29.08 -5.43
C LYS A 278 3.33 -28.15 -5.94
N ILE A 279 3.77 -27.27 -5.08
CA ILE A 279 4.90 -26.37 -5.32
C ILE A 279 5.87 -26.44 -4.13
N ARG A 280 7.13 -26.08 -4.38
CA ARG A 280 8.12 -25.89 -3.32
C ARG A 280 8.65 -24.48 -3.42
N THR A 281 8.36 -23.70 -2.42
CA THR A 281 8.84 -22.32 -2.32
C THR A 281 8.83 -21.87 -0.87
N ASP A 282 9.74 -20.97 -0.53
CA ASP A 282 9.83 -20.34 0.78
C ASP A 282 9.40 -18.86 0.73
N ALA A 283 9.12 -18.32 -0.46
CA ALA A 283 8.66 -16.96 -0.61
C ALA A 283 7.50 -16.85 -1.61
N ALA A 284 6.52 -16.04 -1.25
CA ALA A 284 5.37 -15.70 -2.06
C ALA A 284 5.16 -14.19 -2.11
N LEU A 285 4.69 -13.70 -3.25
CA LEU A 285 4.32 -12.30 -3.47
C LEU A 285 2.80 -12.20 -3.62
N LYS A 286 2.17 -11.27 -2.90
CA LYS A 286 0.77 -10.87 -3.10
C LYS A 286 0.72 -9.46 -3.64
N THR A 287 0.00 -9.23 -4.75
CA THR A 287 -0.22 -7.91 -5.35
C THR A 287 -1.68 -7.48 -5.29
N ALA A 288 -1.92 -6.19 -5.26
CA ALA A 288 -3.25 -5.61 -5.38
C ALA A 288 -3.18 -4.28 -6.13
N SER A 289 -4.22 -3.99 -6.92
CA SER A 289 -4.40 -2.73 -7.64
C SER A 289 -5.82 -2.21 -7.44
N GLY A 290 -6.01 -0.89 -7.49
CA GLY A 290 -7.32 -0.29 -7.18
C GLY A 290 -7.58 1.03 -7.90
N PHE A 291 -8.82 1.48 -7.85
CA PHE A 291 -9.21 2.81 -8.32
C PHE A 291 -8.40 3.89 -7.59
N GLY A 292 -8.13 4.99 -8.28
CA GLY A 292 -7.19 6.02 -7.84
C GLY A 292 -5.76 5.76 -8.31
N GLY A 293 -5.53 4.70 -9.10
CA GLY A 293 -4.21 4.30 -9.57
C GLY A 293 -3.33 3.72 -8.46
N CYS A 294 -3.90 3.34 -7.32
CA CYS A 294 -3.14 2.81 -6.19
C CYS A 294 -2.78 1.33 -6.39
N ASN A 295 -1.55 0.97 -6.02
CA ASN A 295 -1.01 -0.39 -6.09
C ASN A 295 -0.33 -0.75 -4.77
N ALA A 296 -0.37 -2.04 -4.42
CA ALA A 296 0.34 -2.56 -3.26
C ALA A 296 0.89 -3.96 -3.54
N ALA A 297 2.02 -4.28 -2.91
CA ALA A 297 2.63 -5.60 -2.95
C ALA A 297 3.16 -5.96 -1.56
N VAL A 298 3.08 -7.25 -1.20
CA VAL A 298 3.63 -7.76 0.04
C VAL A 298 4.32 -9.10 -0.19
N VAL A 299 5.51 -9.26 0.37
CA VAL A 299 6.29 -10.50 0.33
C VAL A 299 6.09 -11.26 1.63
N PHE A 300 5.67 -12.51 1.51
CA PHE A 300 5.60 -13.48 2.59
C PHE A 300 6.77 -14.46 2.47
N ARG A 301 7.47 -14.74 3.58
CA ARG A 301 8.62 -15.65 3.61
C ARG A 301 8.52 -16.62 4.77
N ARG A 302 8.75 -17.91 4.51
CA ARG A 302 8.92 -18.91 5.58
C ARG A 302 10.25 -18.70 6.28
N ALA A 303 10.24 -18.83 7.60
CA ALA A 303 11.50 -18.90 8.33
C ALA A 303 12.26 -20.17 7.90
N ALA A 304 13.54 -20.02 7.58
CA ALA A 304 14.39 -21.19 7.37
C ALA A 304 14.30 -22.09 8.63
N GLY A 305 13.97 -23.36 8.42
CA GLY A 305 13.94 -24.33 9.52
C GLY A 305 15.34 -24.41 10.16
N PRO A 306 15.46 -24.79 11.44
CA PRO A 306 16.74 -24.85 12.14
C PRO A 306 17.79 -25.80 11.53
N ASN A 307 17.47 -26.48 10.43
CA ASN A 307 18.33 -27.47 9.73
C ASN A 307 18.63 -27.16 8.26
N ALA A 308 18.48 -25.92 7.79
CA ALA A 308 18.98 -25.55 6.46
C ALA A 308 20.46 -25.18 6.56
N ALA A 309 21.34 -26.19 6.42
CA ALA A 309 22.76 -25.96 6.12
C ALA A 309 22.89 -25.30 4.73
N PRO A 310 23.88 -24.42 4.49
CA PRO A 310 24.09 -23.81 3.18
C PRO A 310 24.37 -24.92 2.16
N GLY A 311 23.49 -25.04 1.18
CA GLY A 311 23.59 -26.07 0.14
C GLY A 311 24.72 -25.74 -0.81
N ASN A 312 25.65 -26.68 -0.93
CA ASN A 312 26.63 -26.78 -1.99
C ASN A 312 25.95 -26.84 -3.37
N GLU A 313 26.36 -25.99 -4.26
CA GLU A 313 26.16 -26.14 -5.69
C GLU A 313 26.90 -27.40 -6.17
N THR A 314 26.21 -28.34 -6.81
CA THR A 314 26.74 -29.08 -7.98
C THR A 314 25.68 -29.99 -8.63
N ALA A 315 25.72 -29.96 -9.96
CA ALA A 315 25.47 -31.02 -10.95
C ALA A 315 24.03 -31.31 -11.42
N ALA A 316 23.80 -30.82 -12.61
CA ALA A 316 23.33 -31.47 -13.85
C ALA A 316 22.63 -32.85 -13.78
N GLY A 317 21.40 -32.85 -14.37
CA GLY A 317 20.97 -33.84 -15.36
C GLY A 317 20.60 -35.23 -14.89
N GLN A 318 19.33 -35.56 -15.04
CA GLN A 318 18.88 -36.74 -15.78
C GLN A 318 17.35 -36.84 -15.72
N GLY A 319 16.75 -37.14 -16.86
CA GLY A 319 15.32 -37.24 -17.07
C GLY A 319 14.71 -38.48 -16.41
N CYS A 320 13.43 -38.41 -16.15
CA CYS A 320 12.60 -39.59 -15.92
C CYS A 320 11.21 -39.36 -16.53
N GLY A 321 10.83 -40.35 -17.34
CA GLY A 321 9.61 -40.42 -18.10
C GLY A 321 8.33 -40.68 -17.26
N PRO A 322 7.19 -40.87 -17.92
CA PRO A 322 5.87 -40.70 -17.30
C PRO A 322 5.43 -41.94 -16.52
N ASN A 323 4.76 -41.75 -15.41
CA ASN A 323 3.96 -42.80 -14.83
C ASN A 323 2.60 -42.32 -14.34
N THR A 324 1.66 -43.16 -14.63
CA THR A 324 0.23 -43.20 -14.62
C THR A 324 -0.43 -43.11 -13.22
N ASP A 325 -1.66 -42.59 -13.25
CA ASP A 325 -2.85 -42.89 -12.41
C ASP A 325 -2.73 -42.94 -10.88
N VAL A 326 -3.42 -42.03 -10.23
CA VAL A 326 -4.25 -42.39 -9.04
C VAL A 326 -5.50 -41.51 -8.98
N GLN A 327 -6.66 -42.16 -9.13
CA GLN A 327 -7.99 -41.70 -8.73
C GLN A 327 -8.07 -41.62 -7.20
N GLY A 328 -8.86 -40.64 -6.71
CA GLY A 328 -9.46 -40.73 -5.37
C GLY A 328 -9.20 -39.56 -4.46
N GLY A 329 -10.27 -38.90 -4.02
CA GLY A 329 -10.31 -38.28 -2.73
C GLY A 329 -11.19 -37.02 -2.63
N ASN A 330 -12.52 -37.21 -2.62
CA ASN A 330 -13.53 -36.17 -2.33
C ASN A 330 -13.71 -35.89 -0.80
N ASP A 331 -12.73 -36.12 0.05
CA ASP A 331 -12.97 -36.21 1.51
C ASP A 331 -12.59 -34.98 2.37
N CYS A 332 -12.10 -33.91 1.76
CA CYS A 332 -11.71 -32.74 2.57
C CYS A 332 -12.79 -31.68 2.82
N LEU A 333 -13.94 -31.78 2.14
CA LEU A 333 -15.04 -30.82 2.32
C LEU A 333 -16.09 -31.26 3.35
N GLU A 334 -16.14 -32.54 3.70
CA GLU A 334 -17.08 -33.07 4.71
C GLU A 334 -16.60 -32.90 6.15
N ALA A 335 -15.31 -32.86 6.41
CA ALA A 335 -14.77 -32.69 7.78
C ALA A 335 -15.07 -31.33 8.41
N ALA A 336 -15.41 -30.32 7.63
CA ALA A 336 -15.80 -28.98 8.12
C ALA A 336 -17.29 -28.89 8.49
N ARG A 337 -18.13 -29.80 8.02
CA ARG A 337 -19.59 -29.83 8.31
C ARG A 337 -19.98 -30.63 9.55
N ALA A 338 -19.13 -31.52 10.04
CA ALA A 338 -19.46 -32.45 11.11
C ALA A 338 -19.22 -31.92 12.54
N ARG A 339 -18.74 -30.68 12.74
CA ARG A 339 -18.45 -30.12 14.07
C ARG A 339 -19.36 -28.98 14.54
N SER A 340 -20.47 -28.71 13.87
CA SER A 340 -21.44 -27.66 14.24
C SER A 340 -22.78 -28.16 14.79
N GLY A 341 -22.85 -29.36 15.30
CA GLY A 341 -24.06 -29.97 15.84
C GLY A 341 -23.92 -30.40 17.30
N THR A 342 -23.95 -29.46 18.23
CA THR A 342 -24.35 -29.78 19.61
C THR A 342 -25.14 -28.62 20.20
N ALA A 343 -26.40 -28.88 20.44
CA ALA A 343 -27.38 -28.02 21.07
C ALA A 343 -27.00 -27.67 22.51
N MET A 344 -27.17 -26.41 22.90
CA MET A 344 -27.27 -26.02 24.31
C MET A 344 -28.69 -25.59 24.65
N SER A 345 -29.23 -26.25 25.62
CA SER A 345 -30.53 -26.02 26.24
C SER A 345 -30.55 -24.74 27.07
N ALA A 346 -31.74 -24.17 27.17
CA ALA A 346 -32.09 -23.04 27.99
C ALA A 346 -32.07 -23.36 29.49
N ASN A 347 -31.64 -22.43 30.29
CA ASN A 347 -32.15 -21.88 31.55
C ASN A 347 -31.02 -21.15 32.27
N ASP A 348 -31.17 -19.88 32.63
CA ASP A 348 -31.74 -19.43 33.88
C ASP A 348 -31.78 -17.87 33.94
N ARG A 349 -32.92 -17.40 34.40
CA ARG A 349 -33.18 -16.02 34.81
C ARG A 349 -32.73 -15.85 36.26
N ALA A 350 -32.11 -14.73 36.63
CA ALA A 350 -32.55 -13.91 37.76
C ALA A 350 -31.62 -12.73 38.06
N ARG A 351 -32.18 -11.54 38.02
CA ARG A 351 -32.21 -10.43 39.00
C ARG A 351 -30.91 -9.93 39.67
N GLY A 352 -30.74 -8.62 39.54
CA GLY A 352 -30.02 -7.77 40.51
C GLY A 352 -29.97 -6.30 40.10
N LYS A 353 -30.86 -5.51 40.68
CA LYS A 353 -30.94 -4.03 40.63
C LYS A 353 -29.96 -3.38 41.62
N ASN A 354 -29.65 -2.15 41.32
CA ASN A 354 -29.36 -0.96 42.17
C ASN A 354 -27.93 -0.43 41.94
N ALA A 355 -27.65 0.81 41.84
CA ALA A 355 -28.23 2.12 41.99
C ALA A 355 -27.05 3.07 42.34
N VAL A 356 -26.99 4.20 41.62
CA VAL A 356 -26.68 5.58 42.06
C VAL A 356 -25.38 5.85 42.86
N GLY A 357 -24.61 6.81 42.37
CA GLY A 357 -23.62 7.55 43.14
C GLY A 357 -22.92 8.64 42.34
N HIS A 358 -23.44 9.87 42.48
CA HIS A 358 -22.82 11.13 42.03
C HIS A 358 -21.50 11.41 42.76
N GLY A 359 -20.60 12.15 42.11
CA GLY A 359 -19.52 12.85 42.78
C GLY A 359 -18.46 13.40 41.82
N ASN A 360 -18.64 14.64 41.39
CA ASN A 360 -17.57 15.54 40.97
C ASN A 360 -17.03 16.24 42.24
N PRO A 361 -15.78 16.60 42.39
CA PRO A 361 -15.44 17.99 42.13
C PRO A 361 -14.06 18.24 41.47
N ASP A 362 -14.06 19.36 40.75
CA ASP A 362 -12.96 20.26 40.41
C ASP A 362 -11.77 20.27 41.35
N THR A 363 -10.55 20.29 40.76
CA THR A 363 -9.54 21.30 41.10
C THR A 363 -8.50 21.36 39.96
N GLY A 364 -8.31 22.55 39.42
CA GLY A 364 -7.29 22.86 38.43
C GLY A 364 -5.90 22.92 39.03
N GLU A 365 -4.92 22.66 38.23
CA GLU A 365 -3.59 23.23 38.39
C GLU A 365 -2.83 23.36 37.06
N LYS A 366 -1.93 24.33 37.09
CA LYS A 366 -1.35 25.10 36.01
C LYS A 366 -0.33 24.36 35.12
N ALA A 367 -0.19 24.93 33.95
CA ALA A 367 0.87 24.75 32.96
C ALA A 367 2.30 24.72 33.53
N GLY A 368 3.08 23.79 33.03
CA GLY A 368 4.55 23.81 33.14
C GLY A 368 5.11 23.03 31.95
N GLY A 369 5.61 23.76 30.95
CA GLY A 369 6.27 23.17 29.79
C GLY A 369 7.64 22.63 30.18
N HIS A 370 7.90 21.41 29.74
CA HIS A 370 9.26 20.93 29.49
C HIS A 370 9.23 20.09 28.21
N ALA A 371 9.93 20.62 27.20
CA ALA A 371 10.31 19.87 26.01
C ALA A 371 11.36 18.84 26.43
N GLU A 372 10.97 17.57 26.50
CA GLU A 372 11.94 16.47 26.54
C GLU A 372 12.12 15.90 25.15
N THR A 373 13.30 16.16 24.58
CA THR A 373 13.84 15.50 23.41
C THR A 373 14.17 14.05 23.76
N GLY A 374 13.23 13.16 23.53
CA GLY A 374 13.46 11.73 23.64
C GLY A 374 14.18 11.20 22.41
N THR A 375 15.49 11.05 22.49
CA THR A 375 16.32 10.34 21.49
C THR A 375 16.13 8.84 21.65
N GLY A 376 15.16 8.26 20.96
CA GLY A 376 15.05 6.82 20.73
C GLY A 376 16.02 6.42 19.60
N ARG A 377 17.11 5.76 19.94
CA ARG A 377 18.02 5.13 18.99
C ARG A 377 17.37 3.88 18.41
N HIS A 378 17.08 3.87 17.08
CA HIS A 378 17.15 2.77 16.11
C HIS A 378 16.52 3.25 14.81
N GLY A 379 17.35 3.70 13.88
CA GLY A 379 17.01 4.09 12.52
C GLY A 379 18.22 4.72 11.88
N SER A 380 18.45 4.45 10.63
CA SER A 380 19.38 5.21 9.79
C SER A 380 19.20 6.70 10.09
N GLY A 381 20.27 7.43 10.32
CA GLY A 381 20.24 8.82 10.77
C GLY A 381 19.70 9.84 9.78
N ILE A 382 18.84 9.43 8.84
CA ILE A 382 18.21 10.28 7.82
C ILE A 382 17.31 11.30 8.52
N ARG A 383 17.58 12.58 8.27
CA ARG A 383 16.78 13.70 8.78
C ARG A 383 15.82 14.19 7.70
N CYS A 384 14.67 14.69 8.11
CA CYS A 384 13.71 15.33 7.23
C CYS A 384 13.24 16.67 7.80
N HIS A 385 12.78 17.56 6.93
CA HIS A 385 12.25 18.86 7.31
C HIS A 385 11.07 19.25 6.42
N ASP A 386 10.20 20.07 6.97
CA ASP A 386 9.04 20.60 6.24
C ASP A 386 9.53 21.74 5.33
N THR A 387 9.31 21.61 4.02
CA THR A 387 9.77 22.57 2.99
C THR A 387 8.68 23.48 2.46
N ALA A 388 7.42 23.03 2.52
CA ALA A 388 6.27 23.83 2.13
C ALA A 388 5.05 23.48 2.99
N HIS A 389 4.17 24.45 3.16
CA HIS A 389 2.92 24.30 3.93
C HIS A 389 1.82 25.17 3.33
N VAL A 390 0.60 24.64 3.24
CA VAL A 390 -0.59 25.36 2.77
C VAL A 390 -1.79 25.08 3.67
N VAL A 391 -2.58 26.12 3.94
CA VAL A 391 -3.85 26.03 4.67
C VAL A 391 -4.96 26.66 3.84
N ILE A 392 -6.03 25.91 3.61
CA ILE A 392 -7.27 26.40 3.02
C ILE A 392 -8.39 26.22 4.05
N ALA A 393 -8.74 27.29 4.74
CA ALA A 393 -9.83 27.32 5.70
C ALA A 393 -11.16 27.72 5.04
N GLN A 394 -12.25 27.43 5.75
CA GLN A 394 -13.61 27.85 5.38
C GLN A 394 -13.68 29.35 5.08
N HIS A 395 -14.13 29.73 3.87
CA HIS A 395 -14.34 31.13 3.53
C HIS A 395 -15.58 31.69 4.27
N PRO A 396 -15.48 32.87 4.89
CA PRO A 396 -16.55 33.38 5.76
C PRO A 396 -17.85 33.74 5.04
N SER A 397 -17.82 34.06 3.75
CA SER A 397 -18.96 34.58 3.01
C SER A 397 -19.21 33.95 1.63
N LEU A 398 -18.23 33.30 1.01
CA LEU A 398 -18.41 32.68 -0.30
C LEU A 398 -18.81 31.20 -0.15
N PRO A 399 -19.79 30.73 -0.95
CA PRO A 399 -20.01 29.29 -1.11
C PRO A 399 -18.78 28.59 -1.66
N PHE A 400 -18.56 27.33 -1.29
CA PHE A 400 -17.39 26.55 -1.71
C PHE A 400 -17.12 26.60 -3.23
N ASP A 401 -18.16 26.40 -4.04
CA ASP A 401 -18.04 26.40 -5.50
C ASP A 401 -17.49 27.72 -6.08
N ALA A 402 -17.91 28.86 -5.53
CA ALA A 402 -17.41 30.18 -5.96
C ALA A 402 -15.96 30.36 -5.51
N PHE A 403 -15.69 30.07 -4.25
CA PHE A 403 -14.37 30.17 -3.63
C PHE A 403 -13.32 29.29 -4.33
N ILE A 404 -13.61 28.02 -4.52
CA ILE A 404 -12.62 27.08 -5.11
C ILE A 404 -12.37 27.36 -6.58
N ARG A 405 -13.37 27.86 -7.33
CA ARG A 405 -13.20 28.29 -8.73
C ARG A 405 -12.35 29.54 -8.85
N GLU A 406 -12.47 30.48 -7.90
CA GLU A 406 -11.62 31.67 -7.88
C GLU A 406 -10.15 31.27 -7.68
N ARG A 407 -9.86 30.44 -6.67
CA ARG A 407 -8.51 29.93 -6.41
C ARG A 407 -7.98 29.13 -7.59
N TYR A 408 -8.79 28.26 -8.18
CA TYR A 408 -8.38 27.49 -9.37
C TYR A 408 -8.01 28.39 -10.56
N ARG A 409 -8.78 29.46 -10.80
CA ARG A 409 -8.44 30.44 -11.86
C ARG A 409 -7.10 31.13 -11.61
N ALA A 410 -6.78 31.43 -10.36
CA ALA A 410 -5.50 32.03 -9.97
C ALA A 410 -4.29 31.14 -10.26
N LEU A 411 -4.47 29.81 -10.28
CA LEU A 411 -3.41 28.87 -10.65
C LEU A 411 -3.04 28.89 -12.14
N ALA A 412 -3.87 29.50 -13.00
CA ALA A 412 -3.73 29.51 -14.45
C ALA A 412 -3.53 28.11 -15.08
N ASP A 413 -4.09 27.08 -14.46
CA ASP A 413 -3.95 25.66 -14.83
C ASP A 413 -5.04 25.26 -15.84
N PRO A 414 -4.69 24.74 -17.03
CA PRO A 414 -5.64 24.40 -18.07
C PRO A 414 -6.35 23.04 -17.90
N ASN A 415 -6.52 22.52 -16.69
CA ASN A 415 -7.11 21.20 -16.47
C ASN A 415 -8.62 21.19 -16.79
N MET A 416 -8.98 20.70 -17.97
CA MET A 416 -10.38 20.61 -18.42
C MET A 416 -11.24 19.62 -17.57
N LYS A 417 -10.61 18.74 -16.79
CA LYS A 417 -11.32 17.77 -15.93
C LYS A 417 -11.66 18.33 -14.55
N PHE A 418 -11.13 19.51 -14.17
CA PHE A 418 -11.36 20.10 -12.84
C PHE A 418 -12.85 20.25 -12.52
N SER A 419 -13.67 20.72 -13.45
CA SER A 419 -15.12 20.88 -13.26
C SER A 419 -15.88 19.56 -13.02
N LYS A 420 -15.29 18.42 -13.38
CA LYS A 420 -15.88 17.08 -13.22
C LYS A 420 -15.51 16.41 -11.90
N MET A 421 -14.56 16.97 -11.16
CA MET A 421 -14.15 16.48 -9.85
C MET A 421 -15.26 16.72 -8.83
N ASP A 422 -15.35 15.85 -7.82
CA ASP A 422 -16.12 16.17 -6.62
C ASP A 422 -15.43 17.24 -5.77
N ASP A 423 -16.11 17.75 -4.78
CA ASP A 423 -15.64 18.92 -4.05
C ASP A 423 -14.43 18.63 -3.17
N LEU A 424 -14.34 17.42 -2.61
CA LEU A 424 -13.16 16.95 -1.89
C LEU A 424 -11.91 16.92 -2.80
N CYS A 425 -12.05 16.36 -4.00
CA CYS A 425 -10.95 16.33 -4.98
C CYS A 425 -10.57 17.71 -5.50
N LYS A 426 -11.55 18.61 -5.71
CA LYS A 426 -11.27 20.01 -6.09
C LYS A 426 -10.44 20.72 -5.02
N LEU A 427 -10.80 20.53 -3.74
CA LEU A 427 -10.08 21.11 -2.62
C LEU A 427 -8.63 20.64 -2.55
N ALA A 428 -8.43 19.32 -2.55
CA ALA A 428 -7.09 18.72 -2.53
C ALA A 428 -6.24 19.11 -3.75
N TYR A 429 -6.87 19.16 -4.94
CA TYR A 429 -6.21 19.58 -6.19
C TYR A 429 -5.67 21.00 -6.08
N VAL A 430 -6.51 21.96 -5.68
CA VAL A 430 -6.09 23.37 -5.53
C VAL A 430 -5.02 23.49 -4.46
N ALA A 431 -5.22 22.89 -3.28
CA ALA A 431 -4.25 22.92 -2.19
C ALA A 431 -2.88 22.35 -2.61
N SER A 432 -2.86 21.21 -3.31
CA SER A 432 -1.61 20.63 -3.78
C SER A 432 -0.91 21.46 -4.86
N CYS A 433 -1.68 22.11 -5.73
CA CYS A 433 -1.11 23.02 -6.73
C CYS A 433 -0.48 24.25 -6.06
N GLU A 434 -1.14 24.85 -5.08
CA GLU A 434 -0.60 25.98 -4.31
C GLU A 434 0.64 25.58 -3.52
N LEU A 435 0.61 24.41 -2.87
CA LEU A 435 1.74 23.86 -2.11
C LEU A 435 2.99 23.71 -3.00
N LEU A 436 2.83 23.15 -4.19
CA LEU A 436 3.93 22.83 -5.11
C LEU A 436 4.21 23.93 -6.15
N SER A 437 3.54 25.10 -6.06
CA SER A 437 3.73 26.19 -7.03
C SER A 437 5.11 26.86 -6.94
N GLY A 438 5.70 26.89 -5.76
CA GLY A 438 6.99 27.53 -5.48
C GLY A 438 8.16 26.54 -5.33
N HIS A 439 7.88 25.27 -5.12
CA HIS A 439 8.90 24.27 -4.86
C HIS A 439 8.40 22.87 -5.22
N ARG A 440 9.16 22.16 -6.02
CA ARG A 440 8.95 20.76 -6.35
C ARG A 440 10.14 19.94 -5.87
N PRO A 441 9.93 18.79 -5.18
CA PRO A 441 11.04 17.93 -4.78
C PRO A 441 11.93 17.50 -5.94
N ASP A 442 13.24 17.62 -5.76
CA ASP A 442 14.24 17.17 -6.74
C ASP A 442 14.59 15.69 -6.50
N CYS A 443 13.63 14.82 -6.74
CA CYS A 443 13.80 13.39 -6.64
C CYS A 443 12.89 12.64 -7.60
N PRO A 444 13.17 11.34 -7.89
CA PRO A 444 12.35 10.54 -8.79
C PRO A 444 10.88 10.46 -8.36
N ALA A 445 9.97 10.48 -9.33
CA ALA A 445 8.53 10.49 -9.10
C ALA A 445 8.04 9.34 -8.19
N GLU A 446 8.65 8.17 -8.29
CA GLU A 446 8.35 7.01 -7.45
C GLU A 446 8.91 7.11 -6.03
N ARG A 447 9.68 8.16 -5.74
CA ARG A 447 10.23 8.50 -4.44
C ARG A 447 9.45 9.61 -3.71
N ILE A 448 8.37 10.12 -4.33
CA ILE A 448 7.49 11.15 -3.76
C ILE A 448 6.16 10.50 -3.37
N GLY A 449 5.88 10.43 -2.06
CA GLY A 449 4.66 9.88 -1.51
C GLY A 449 3.55 10.91 -1.30
N VAL A 450 2.30 10.42 -1.18
CA VAL A 450 1.12 11.21 -0.82
C VAL A 450 0.36 10.52 0.31
N VAL A 451 0.27 11.15 1.48
CA VAL A 451 -0.40 10.58 2.66
C VAL A 451 -1.41 11.58 3.19
N MET A 452 -2.69 11.29 3.08
CA MET A 452 -3.74 12.20 3.52
C MET A 452 -4.76 11.53 4.42
N ALA A 453 -5.43 12.33 5.22
CA ALA A 453 -6.55 11.90 6.01
C ALA A 453 -7.69 12.91 6.00
N ASN A 454 -8.86 12.43 6.37
CA ASN A 454 -9.99 13.26 6.75
C ASN A 454 -10.95 12.50 7.68
N ARG A 455 -12.03 13.17 8.08
CA ARG A 455 -13.08 12.60 8.92
C ARG A 455 -14.17 11.92 8.10
N SER A 456 -14.68 12.62 7.09
CA SER A 456 -15.91 12.25 6.38
C SER A 456 -15.66 11.24 5.27
N ALA A 457 -14.42 10.83 5.03
CA ALA A 457 -14.03 10.01 3.87
C ALA A 457 -14.59 10.63 2.57
N SER A 458 -15.49 9.95 1.87
CA SER A 458 -16.17 10.43 0.65
C SER A 458 -17.70 10.56 0.83
N LEU A 459 -18.17 10.79 2.06
CA LEU A 459 -19.59 10.68 2.41
C LEU A 459 -20.53 11.57 1.57
N ASP A 460 -20.08 12.75 1.12
CA ASP A 460 -20.89 13.61 0.26
C ASP A 460 -21.09 12.98 -1.13
N SER A 461 -20.04 12.38 -1.71
CA SER A 461 -20.13 11.63 -2.96
C SER A 461 -20.95 10.35 -2.79
N ASP A 462 -20.87 9.70 -1.62
CA ASP A 462 -21.70 8.55 -1.28
C ASP A 462 -23.19 8.92 -1.27
N ARG A 463 -23.57 10.03 -0.64
CA ARG A 463 -24.94 10.53 -0.64
C ARG A 463 -25.44 10.86 -2.04
N ARG A 464 -24.60 11.46 -2.89
CA ARG A 464 -24.95 11.72 -4.30
C ARG A 464 -25.19 10.43 -5.08
N HIS A 465 -24.35 9.42 -4.88
CA HIS A 465 -24.54 8.13 -5.53
C HIS A 465 -25.80 7.42 -5.05
N GLN A 466 -26.07 7.41 -3.75
CA GLN A 466 -27.27 6.83 -3.17
C GLN A 466 -28.53 7.52 -3.70
N ALA A 467 -28.54 8.86 -3.77
CA ALA A 467 -29.68 9.61 -4.32
C ALA A 467 -30.01 9.24 -5.79
N ILE A 468 -28.98 8.92 -6.61
CA ILE A 468 -29.20 8.42 -7.98
C ILE A 468 -29.84 7.04 -7.96
N ILE A 469 -29.42 6.16 -7.06
CA ILE A 469 -30.01 4.82 -6.89
C ILE A 469 -31.48 4.93 -6.45
N ASP A 470 -31.76 5.77 -5.44
CA ASP A 470 -33.09 5.95 -4.84
C ASP A 470 -34.09 6.58 -5.82
N ALA A 471 -33.62 7.44 -6.72
CA ALA A 471 -34.46 8.08 -7.73
C ALA A 471 -35.09 7.09 -8.71
N GLY A 472 -34.45 5.94 -8.96
CA GLY A 472 -35.03 4.81 -9.70
C GLY A 472 -35.53 5.15 -11.12
N ASP A 473 -34.99 6.23 -11.73
CA ASP A 473 -35.46 6.80 -12.99
C ASP A 473 -35.10 5.99 -14.25
N GLY A 474 -34.57 4.77 -14.08
CA GLY A 474 -34.13 3.89 -15.18
C GLY A 474 -32.82 4.30 -15.82
N CYS A 475 -32.22 5.44 -15.44
CA CYS A 475 -30.93 5.91 -15.98
C CYS A 475 -29.74 5.15 -15.41
N GLY A 476 -29.93 4.37 -14.33
CA GLY A 476 -28.89 3.60 -13.66
C GLY A 476 -27.87 4.47 -12.90
N ALA A 477 -26.97 3.83 -12.18
CA ALA A 477 -25.90 4.50 -11.45
C ALA A 477 -24.89 5.17 -12.41
N SER A 478 -24.33 6.31 -12.00
CA SER A 478 -23.30 7.03 -12.78
C SER A 478 -21.91 6.54 -12.42
N PRO A 479 -21.12 5.98 -13.37
CA PRO A 479 -19.74 5.59 -13.11
C PRO A 479 -18.87 6.78 -12.69
N ALA A 480 -19.16 7.97 -13.22
CA ALA A 480 -18.46 9.19 -12.88
C ALA A 480 -18.69 9.61 -11.42
N VAL A 481 -19.89 9.40 -10.88
CA VAL A 481 -20.18 9.68 -9.46
C VAL A 481 -19.62 8.57 -8.57
N PHE A 482 -19.82 7.30 -8.97
CA PHE A 482 -19.35 6.17 -8.16
C PHE A 482 -17.85 6.18 -7.89
N VAL A 483 -17.01 6.55 -8.86
CA VAL A 483 -15.56 6.58 -8.63
C VAL A 483 -15.17 7.52 -7.48
N TYR A 484 -15.85 8.66 -7.35
CA TYR A 484 -15.60 9.62 -6.27
C TYR A 484 -16.15 9.19 -4.90
N THR A 485 -16.88 8.09 -4.84
CA THR A 485 -17.26 7.52 -3.55
C THR A 485 -16.09 6.87 -2.80
N LEU A 486 -14.91 6.77 -3.39
CA LEU A 486 -13.70 6.24 -2.77
C LEU A 486 -12.79 7.39 -2.31
N PRO A 487 -12.48 7.52 -1.01
CA PRO A 487 -11.75 8.69 -0.50
C PRO A 487 -10.32 8.82 -1.05
N ASN A 488 -9.68 7.71 -1.40
CA ASN A 488 -8.35 7.71 -1.99
C ASN A 488 -8.31 8.29 -3.43
N ILE A 489 -9.45 8.54 -4.07
CA ILE A 489 -9.49 9.23 -5.38
C ILE A 489 -8.94 10.65 -5.26
N MET A 490 -9.11 11.29 -4.13
CA MET A 490 -8.47 12.57 -3.82
C MET A 490 -6.94 12.49 -3.98
N LEU A 491 -6.31 11.47 -3.40
CA LEU A 491 -4.86 11.24 -3.55
C LEU A 491 -4.50 10.94 -5.02
N GLY A 492 -5.34 10.14 -5.69
CA GLY A 492 -5.16 9.82 -7.11
C GLY A 492 -5.18 11.06 -8.00
N GLN A 493 -6.08 12.04 -7.74
CA GLN A 493 -6.11 13.31 -8.47
C GLN A 493 -4.85 14.14 -8.25
N VAL A 494 -4.34 14.21 -7.02
CA VAL A 494 -3.08 14.87 -6.68
C VAL A 494 -1.91 14.16 -7.36
N ALA A 495 -1.85 12.83 -7.26
CA ALA A 495 -0.82 12.02 -7.89
C ALA A 495 -0.78 12.21 -9.42
N ILE A 496 -1.93 12.20 -10.09
CA ILE A 496 -2.04 12.45 -11.54
C ILE A 496 -1.58 13.86 -11.90
N LYS A 497 -2.01 14.87 -11.13
CA LYS A 497 -1.66 16.28 -11.42
C LYS A 497 -0.17 16.50 -11.37
N HIS A 498 0.50 15.96 -10.38
CA HIS A 498 1.91 16.22 -10.09
C HIS A 498 2.85 15.10 -10.55
N GLY A 499 2.32 14.00 -11.12
CA GLY A 499 3.12 12.84 -11.55
C GLY A 499 3.74 12.06 -10.40
N LEU A 500 3.12 12.03 -9.20
CA LEU A 500 3.66 11.40 -8.01
C LEU A 500 3.37 9.90 -8.02
N LYS A 501 4.39 9.06 -8.03
CA LYS A 501 4.27 7.60 -8.19
C LYS A 501 4.68 6.81 -6.95
N GLY A 502 5.09 7.49 -5.88
CA GLY A 502 5.43 6.87 -4.61
C GLY A 502 4.22 6.39 -3.84
N GLU A 503 4.40 6.19 -2.55
CA GLU A 503 3.35 5.71 -1.66
C GLU A 503 2.11 6.61 -1.68
N SER A 504 0.91 5.99 -1.78
CA SER A 504 -0.35 6.72 -1.78
C SER A 504 -1.29 6.05 -0.77
N THR A 505 -1.52 6.71 0.39
CA THR A 505 -2.28 6.13 1.50
C THR A 505 -3.26 7.11 2.12
N PHE A 506 -4.52 6.68 2.22
CA PHE A 506 -5.58 7.42 2.89
C PHE A 506 -5.96 6.79 4.24
N PHE A 507 -6.05 7.64 5.25
CA PHE A 507 -6.51 7.28 6.59
C PHE A 507 -7.80 8.02 6.97
N ALA A 508 -8.69 7.37 7.71
CA ALA A 508 -9.84 8.05 8.32
C ALA A 508 -9.58 8.30 9.81
N PHE A 509 -9.64 9.57 10.21
CA PHE A 509 -9.52 10.03 11.61
C PHE A 509 -10.71 10.89 12.01
N PRO A 510 -11.08 10.95 13.31
CA PRO A 510 -12.20 11.77 13.77
C PRO A 510 -11.94 13.27 13.65
N ASP A 511 -10.69 13.67 13.72
CA ASP A 511 -10.23 15.05 13.65
C ASP A 511 -8.76 15.12 13.25
N LYS A 512 -8.25 16.31 12.99
CA LYS A 512 -6.87 16.56 12.57
C LYS A 512 -5.83 16.60 13.72
N SER A 513 -6.25 16.35 14.96
CA SER A 513 -5.35 16.40 16.13
C SER A 513 -4.36 15.24 16.18
N SER A 514 -4.56 14.21 15.37
CA SER A 514 -3.67 13.05 15.33
C SER A 514 -2.32 13.39 14.71
N ASN A 515 -1.26 13.21 15.46
CA ASN A 515 0.12 13.30 14.96
C ASN A 515 0.53 12.11 14.07
N PHE A 516 -0.31 11.08 13.98
CA PHE A 516 0.03 9.84 13.29
C PHE A 516 0.46 10.06 11.83
N ILE A 517 -0.25 10.93 11.08
CA ILE A 517 0.04 11.16 9.65
C ILE A 517 1.42 11.78 9.48
N ARG A 518 1.75 12.78 10.32
CA ARG A 518 3.07 13.41 10.34
C ARG A 518 4.17 12.40 10.67
N GLU A 519 3.98 11.62 11.73
CA GLU A 519 4.93 10.59 12.15
C GLU A 519 5.09 9.51 11.10
N TYR A 520 4.00 9.11 10.44
CA TYR A 520 4.04 8.13 9.36
C TYR A 520 4.78 8.68 8.13
N ALA A 521 4.50 9.91 7.70
CA ALA A 521 5.20 10.57 6.61
C ALA A 521 6.71 10.69 6.89
N ALA A 522 7.06 11.13 8.09
CA ALA A 522 8.46 11.21 8.54
C ALA A 522 9.14 9.82 8.56
N SER A 523 8.43 8.77 8.99
CA SER A 523 8.97 7.40 9.00
C SER A 523 9.27 6.87 7.61
N LEU A 524 8.46 7.22 6.60
CA LEU A 524 8.71 6.83 5.21
C LEU A 524 10.04 7.40 4.67
N ILE A 525 10.40 8.61 5.11
CA ILE A 525 11.67 9.25 4.75
C ILE A 525 12.80 8.66 5.59
N ALA A 526 12.64 8.58 6.91
CA ALA A 526 13.67 8.09 7.83
C ALA A 526 14.07 6.62 7.55
N GLU A 527 13.15 5.81 7.03
CA GLU A 527 13.42 4.42 6.63
C GLU A 527 13.90 4.31 5.17
N GLY A 528 14.17 5.44 4.50
CA GLY A 528 14.65 5.47 3.12
C GLY A 528 13.64 4.97 2.07
N ARG A 529 12.34 4.94 2.39
CA ARG A 529 11.30 4.50 1.46
C ARG A 529 10.90 5.59 0.48
N MET A 530 10.81 6.83 0.95
CA MET A 530 10.52 8.04 0.18
C MET A 530 11.61 9.07 0.41
N ASP A 531 11.81 9.97 -0.54
CA ASP A 531 12.70 11.13 -0.40
C ASP A 531 11.89 12.40 -0.10
N ALA A 532 10.62 12.40 -0.50
CA ALA A 532 9.67 13.45 -0.16
C ALA A 532 8.27 12.86 0.08
N VAL A 533 7.50 13.48 0.96
CA VAL A 533 6.10 13.10 1.23
C VAL A 533 5.25 14.36 1.32
N LEU A 534 4.23 14.44 0.46
CA LEU A 534 3.12 15.37 0.60
C LEU A 534 2.10 14.72 1.53
N TRP A 535 1.84 15.35 2.69
CA TRP A 535 0.95 14.78 3.69
C TRP A 535 0.05 15.83 4.33
N GLY A 536 -1.05 15.41 4.90
CA GLY A 536 -1.89 16.29 5.69
C GLY A 536 -3.36 15.90 5.79
N TRP A 537 -4.16 16.88 6.09
CA TRP A 537 -5.60 16.81 6.29
C TRP A 537 -6.32 17.48 5.13
N CYS A 538 -7.35 16.83 4.57
CA CYS A 538 -8.20 17.42 3.57
C CYS A 538 -9.65 16.96 3.78
N GLU A 539 -10.46 17.81 4.37
CA GLU A 539 -11.84 17.53 4.76
C GLU A 539 -12.83 18.32 3.93
N PHE A 540 -13.86 17.63 3.45
CA PHE A 540 -15.04 18.24 2.86
C PHE A 540 -16.29 17.45 3.27
N GLY A 541 -17.27 18.09 3.88
CA GLY A 541 -18.51 17.44 4.27
C GLY A 541 -19.63 18.43 4.56
N GLY A 542 -20.80 18.26 3.91
CA GLY A 542 -21.97 19.09 4.12
C GLY A 542 -21.76 20.58 3.80
N GLY A 543 -20.84 20.90 2.87
CA GLY A 543 -20.46 22.27 2.50
C GLY A 543 -19.42 22.91 3.42
N SER A 544 -19.02 22.26 4.51
CA SER A 544 -17.87 22.67 5.33
C SER A 544 -16.60 22.06 4.79
N TYR A 545 -15.49 22.81 4.86
CA TYR A 545 -14.20 22.34 4.37
C TYR A 545 -13.03 22.91 5.17
N ASP A 546 -11.97 22.11 5.26
CA ASP A 546 -10.70 22.46 5.90
C ASP A 546 -9.60 21.61 5.27
N CYS A 547 -8.55 22.26 4.77
CA CYS A 547 -7.43 21.57 4.16
C CYS A 547 -6.11 22.14 4.66
N GLU A 548 -5.22 21.25 5.10
CA GLU A 548 -3.91 21.58 5.60
C GLU A 548 -2.91 20.55 5.06
N LEU A 549 -2.06 20.95 4.15
CA LEU A 549 -1.07 20.08 3.52
C LEU A 549 0.34 20.59 3.77
N THR A 550 1.24 19.66 3.99
CA THR A 550 2.66 19.90 4.20
C THR A 550 3.48 19.03 3.26
N LEU A 551 4.56 19.56 2.75
CA LEU A 551 5.60 18.82 2.05
C LEU A 551 6.79 18.66 3.00
N THR A 552 7.17 17.42 3.25
CA THR A 552 8.36 17.07 4.04
C THR A 552 9.34 16.37 3.11
N GLU A 553 10.61 16.77 3.17
CA GLU A 553 11.68 16.25 2.33
C GLU A 553 12.86 15.78 3.16
N LYS A 554 13.65 14.88 2.60
CA LYS A 554 14.95 14.48 3.13
C LYS A 554 15.88 15.70 3.18
N THR A 555 16.74 15.80 4.21
CA THR A 555 17.68 16.92 4.30
C THR A 555 18.70 16.87 3.17
N GLU A 556 19.18 18.03 2.72
CA GLU A 556 20.20 18.10 1.67
C GLU A 556 21.48 17.33 2.06
N GLN A 557 21.86 17.37 3.32
CA GLN A 557 23.04 16.68 3.82
C GLN A 557 22.90 15.15 3.68
N ASP A 558 21.72 14.59 4.04
CA ASP A 558 21.49 13.15 3.92
C ASP A 558 21.39 12.71 2.44
N THR A 559 20.86 13.59 1.56
CA THR A 559 20.84 13.33 0.12
C THR A 559 22.26 13.28 -0.48
N MET A 560 23.17 14.12 0.02
CA MET A 560 24.59 14.10 -0.38
C MET A 560 25.28 12.82 0.11
N GLU A 561 25.11 12.44 1.37
CA GLU A 561 25.69 11.21 1.94
C GLU A 561 25.23 9.96 1.21
N ASP A 562 23.94 9.88 0.80
CA ASP A 562 23.43 8.77 0.00
C ASP A 562 24.02 8.72 -1.42
N LEU A 563 24.13 9.87 -2.09
CA LEU A 563 24.75 9.95 -3.40
C LEU A 563 26.23 9.56 -3.34
N GLU A 564 26.93 10.01 -2.32
CA GLU A 564 28.33 9.66 -2.07
C GLU A 564 28.50 8.16 -1.83
N LEU A 565 27.63 7.54 -1.01
CA LEU A 565 27.64 6.09 -0.78
C LEU A 565 27.34 5.32 -2.06
N GLN A 566 26.35 5.75 -2.84
CA GLN A 566 26.03 5.16 -4.13
C GLN A 566 27.19 5.26 -5.12
N LEU A 567 27.85 6.42 -5.16
CA LEU A 567 29.03 6.61 -6.01
C LEU A 567 30.18 5.70 -5.63
N LYS A 568 30.46 5.54 -4.34
CA LYS A 568 31.47 4.60 -3.85
C LYS A 568 31.21 3.18 -4.32
N GLN A 569 29.96 2.71 -4.20
CA GLN A 569 29.54 1.39 -4.69
C GLN A 569 29.70 1.25 -6.20
N GLN A 570 29.26 2.26 -6.96
CA GLN A 570 29.37 2.26 -8.43
C GLN A 570 30.83 2.31 -8.90
N ILE A 571 31.71 3.03 -8.20
CA ILE A 571 33.15 3.07 -8.50
C ILE A 571 33.76 1.69 -8.26
N ILE A 572 33.45 1.04 -7.14
CA ILE A 572 33.91 -0.32 -6.83
C ILE A 572 33.48 -1.31 -7.95
N GLU A 573 32.22 -1.26 -8.37
CA GLU A 573 31.69 -2.10 -9.45
C GLU A 573 32.35 -1.79 -10.81
N ALA A 574 32.44 -0.51 -11.19
CA ALA A 574 32.96 -0.11 -12.50
C ALA A 574 34.46 -0.44 -12.66
N LEU A 575 35.23 -0.30 -11.57
CA LEU A 575 36.68 -0.53 -11.57
C LEU A 575 37.05 -1.94 -11.06
N ASN A 576 36.06 -2.77 -10.74
CA ASN A 576 36.26 -4.14 -10.23
C ASN A 576 37.21 -4.23 -9.02
N LEU A 577 36.99 -3.35 -8.03
CA LEU A 577 37.81 -3.26 -6.81
C LEU A 577 37.33 -4.29 -5.77
N GLU A 578 37.60 -5.59 -6.00
CA GLU A 578 37.06 -6.71 -5.21
C GLU A 578 37.49 -6.72 -3.73
N GLU A 579 38.60 -6.04 -3.38
CA GLU A 579 39.16 -6.03 -2.02
C GLU A 579 38.78 -4.79 -1.19
N ILE A 580 37.98 -3.84 -1.75
CA ILE A 580 37.66 -2.56 -1.11
C ILE A 580 36.15 -2.47 -0.88
N THR A 581 35.75 -2.07 0.32
CA THR A 581 34.36 -1.76 0.67
C THR A 581 34.06 -0.26 0.56
N ALA A 582 32.78 0.12 0.41
CA ALA A 582 32.39 1.53 0.31
C ALA A 582 32.80 2.36 1.53
N ASP A 583 32.84 1.73 2.72
CA ASP A 583 33.24 2.40 3.97
C ASP A 583 34.74 2.71 4.04
N GLU A 584 35.55 1.99 3.28
CA GLU A 584 37.01 2.20 3.21
C GLU A 584 37.38 3.32 2.22
N ILE A 585 36.46 3.75 1.36
CA ILE A 585 36.67 4.88 0.46
C ILE A 585 36.36 6.18 1.21
N ALA A 586 37.38 6.97 1.57
CA ALA A 586 37.16 8.25 2.19
C ALA A 586 36.54 9.25 1.19
N THR A 587 35.44 9.91 1.58
CA THR A 587 34.64 10.76 0.70
C THR A 587 35.41 11.95 0.13
N ASP A 588 36.26 12.59 0.94
CA ASP A 588 37.05 13.78 0.57
C ASP A 588 38.47 13.48 0.09
N ALA A 589 38.92 12.23 0.21
CA ALA A 589 40.27 11.87 -0.20
C ALA A 589 40.39 11.84 -1.75
N PRO A 590 41.59 12.12 -2.29
CA PRO A 590 41.85 12.01 -3.71
C PRO A 590 41.53 10.60 -4.23
N LEU A 591 40.82 10.50 -5.35
CA LEU A 591 40.61 9.20 -6.03
C LEU A 591 41.87 8.75 -6.78
N PHE A 592 42.72 9.68 -7.23
CA PHE A 592 43.90 9.43 -8.05
C PHE A 592 45.21 9.65 -7.26
N GLY A 593 46.27 8.97 -7.68
CA GLY A 593 47.60 9.11 -7.07
C GLY A 593 47.69 8.51 -5.68
N ASP A 594 48.03 9.35 -4.66
CA ASP A 594 48.24 8.90 -3.28
C ASP A 594 46.95 8.51 -2.52
N GLY A 595 45.76 8.65 -3.15
CA GLY A 595 44.49 8.27 -2.55
C GLY A 595 44.09 6.81 -2.87
N LEU A 596 43.00 6.60 -3.62
CA LEU A 596 42.52 5.27 -4.03
C LEU A 596 43.46 4.61 -5.09
N GLY A 597 44.46 5.36 -5.58
CA GLY A 597 45.45 4.84 -6.52
C GLY A 597 45.00 4.70 -7.96
N LEU A 598 43.89 5.33 -8.34
CA LEU A 598 43.33 5.24 -9.68
C LEU A 598 44.24 5.89 -10.74
N ASP A 599 44.21 5.39 -11.95
CA ASP A 599 44.97 5.86 -13.08
C ASP A 599 44.13 6.51 -14.19
N SER A 600 44.76 6.82 -15.33
CA SER A 600 44.07 7.48 -16.44
C SER A 600 43.06 6.57 -17.18
N ILE A 601 43.14 5.25 -17.02
CA ILE A 601 42.19 4.29 -17.59
C ILE A 601 40.94 4.28 -16.71
N ASP A 602 41.12 4.28 -15.39
CA ASP A 602 40.04 4.38 -14.41
C ASP A 602 39.20 5.66 -14.58
N ALA A 603 39.86 6.76 -14.97
CA ALA A 603 39.15 8.02 -15.28
C ALA A 603 38.17 7.88 -16.48
N LEU A 604 38.49 7.02 -17.45
CA LEU A 604 37.57 6.73 -18.56
C LEU A 604 36.36 5.90 -18.07
N GLU A 605 36.59 4.93 -17.21
CA GLU A 605 35.49 4.13 -16.63
C GLU A 605 34.56 5.00 -15.78
N ILE A 606 35.10 5.93 -14.96
CA ILE A 606 34.30 6.90 -14.22
C ILE A 606 33.52 7.83 -15.18
N THR A 607 34.09 8.22 -16.32
CA THR A 607 33.37 9.01 -17.33
C THR A 607 32.21 8.21 -17.94
N LEU A 608 32.41 6.94 -18.25
CA LEU A 608 31.34 6.04 -18.72
C LEU A 608 30.27 5.82 -17.64
N LEU A 609 30.65 5.70 -16.39
CA LEU A 609 29.76 5.62 -15.24
C LEU A 609 28.85 6.84 -15.18
N LEU A 610 29.39 8.07 -15.33
CA LEU A 610 28.62 9.30 -15.36
C LEU A 610 27.60 9.34 -16.51
N GLU A 611 28.02 8.92 -17.70
CA GLU A 611 27.11 8.87 -18.86
C GLU A 611 26.01 7.82 -18.66
N LYS A 612 26.36 6.64 -18.21
CA LYS A 612 25.46 5.49 -18.06
C LYS A 612 24.41 5.70 -16.95
N HIS A 613 24.83 6.18 -15.77
CA HIS A 613 23.97 6.24 -14.60
C HIS A 613 23.33 7.61 -14.38
N TYR A 614 23.95 8.68 -14.87
CA TYR A 614 23.51 10.06 -14.62
C TYR A 614 23.20 10.86 -15.90
N GLY A 615 23.47 10.29 -17.09
CA GLY A 615 23.24 10.97 -18.36
C GLY A 615 24.17 12.15 -18.63
N ILE A 616 25.26 12.27 -17.87
CA ILE A 616 26.21 13.38 -17.91
C ILE A 616 27.37 13.02 -18.84
N ARG A 617 27.57 13.83 -19.88
CA ARG A 617 28.73 13.73 -20.79
C ARG A 617 29.73 14.82 -20.52
N LEU A 618 30.96 14.46 -20.20
CA LEU A 618 32.08 15.39 -20.10
C LEU A 618 32.62 15.70 -21.50
N ALA A 619 32.44 16.93 -21.93
CA ALA A 619 32.85 17.37 -23.27
C ALA A 619 34.36 17.60 -23.39
N ASN A 620 35.07 17.87 -22.28
CA ASN A 620 36.48 18.21 -22.28
C ASN A 620 37.23 17.45 -21.19
N PRO A 621 38.22 16.61 -21.55
CA PRO A 621 39.02 15.87 -20.55
C PRO A 621 39.76 16.75 -19.53
N ALA A 622 40.03 18.02 -19.88
CA ALA A 622 40.69 18.97 -18.95
C ALA A 622 39.79 19.36 -17.77
N GLU A 623 38.46 19.25 -17.93
CA GLU A 623 37.49 19.53 -16.88
C GLU A 623 37.33 18.36 -15.92
N ALA A 624 37.70 17.15 -16.31
CA ALA A 624 37.57 15.95 -15.51
C ALA A 624 38.42 15.97 -14.23
N LYS A 625 39.61 16.54 -14.29
CA LYS A 625 40.56 16.50 -13.18
C LYS A 625 40.08 17.14 -11.86
N PRO A 626 39.47 18.32 -11.82
CA PRO A 626 38.87 18.84 -10.59
C PRO A 626 37.58 18.13 -10.19
N ILE A 627 36.79 17.59 -11.14
CA ILE A 627 35.55 16.88 -10.90
C ILE A 627 35.83 15.52 -10.25
N PHE A 628 36.83 14.80 -10.72
CA PHE A 628 37.24 13.47 -10.27
C PHE A 628 38.22 13.51 -9.10
N TYR A 629 38.40 14.66 -8.45
CA TYR A 629 39.34 14.78 -7.33
C TYR A 629 38.97 13.83 -6.19
N SER A 630 37.69 13.83 -5.77
CA SER A 630 37.15 12.97 -4.70
C SER A 630 35.71 12.54 -4.98
N VAL A 631 35.18 11.62 -4.17
CA VAL A 631 33.77 11.25 -4.25
C VAL A 631 32.86 12.46 -4.00
N ALA A 632 33.23 13.34 -3.04
CA ALA A 632 32.48 14.56 -2.75
C ALA A 632 32.40 15.51 -3.95
N THR A 633 33.53 15.78 -4.63
CA THR A 633 33.56 16.65 -5.81
C THR A 633 32.77 16.06 -6.99
N LEU A 634 32.77 14.75 -7.12
CA LEU A 634 32.01 14.01 -8.13
C LEU A 634 30.49 14.09 -7.84
N ALA A 635 30.10 13.89 -6.57
CA ALA A 635 28.71 14.03 -6.13
C ALA A 635 28.16 15.45 -6.38
N ASP A 636 28.95 16.44 -6.02
CA ASP A 636 28.61 17.86 -6.23
C ASP A 636 28.43 18.21 -7.71
N TYR A 637 29.28 17.64 -8.57
CA TYR A 637 29.19 17.85 -10.01
C TYR A 637 27.95 17.18 -10.61
N ILE A 638 27.63 15.95 -10.20
CA ILE A 638 26.43 15.23 -10.64
C ILE A 638 25.18 16.02 -10.27
N ARG A 639 25.09 16.51 -9.05
CA ARG A 639 23.94 17.30 -8.57
C ARG A 639 23.70 18.54 -9.40
N LYS A 640 24.77 19.25 -9.81
CA LYS A 640 24.69 20.49 -10.59
C LYS A 640 24.37 20.28 -12.08
N ASN A 641 24.64 19.10 -12.62
CA ASN A 641 24.63 18.85 -14.06
C ASN A 641 23.70 17.70 -14.50
N ARG A 642 22.95 17.07 -13.58
CA ARG A 642 22.00 16.01 -13.91
C ARG A 642 20.91 16.58 -14.80
N PRO A 643 20.61 16.00 -15.99
CA PRO A 643 19.49 16.42 -16.83
C PRO A 643 18.18 16.25 -16.06
N GLN A 644 17.33 17.26 -16.09
CA GLN A 644 16.00 17.24 -15.48
C GLN A 644 15.04 16.30 -16.22
#